data_a64ef43d566a5ce2f9a0642559f57aa0
#
_entry.id   a64ef43d566a5ce2f9a0642559f57aa0
#
_cell.length_a   1.000
_cell.length_b   1.000
_cell.length_c   1.000
_cell.angle_alpha   90.00
_cell.angle_beta   90.00
_cell.angle_gamma   90.00
#
_symmetry.space_group_name_H-M   'P 1'
#
loop_
_entity.id
_entity.type
_entity.pdbx_description
1 polymer ?
#
loop_
_entity_poly.entity_id
_entity_poly.type
_entity_poly.pdbx_seq_one_letter_code
_entity_poly.pdbx_strand_id
1 'polypeptide(L)'
;VFFLEPEVPGSSPDLVYSASDLVVAASCEYQLLRKLDEKLGRSPKPDFGVDEMLEHAAKLGDVHEHRVLAEFVEEFGPWDPATGRGVYDVAPADSMDRATLAAKHAESIEALRAGADVVFQAAFFDGQFHGRSDFLVRQPDGSYAVFDTKLARHIKVTALLQLAAYGDQLLKAGITPDPSVTLVLGATVPLPGGGFDYLRSHHNLPDILPVFLERRERFLTLTSAHMGQPNTAQWGSPGLTACGRCDYCQEMVKATDDLLLVARMNSAQRKALHERKIFTVKELAEAHLPGANSALLRLQDQARMQSGVGASDGEVRYVKDGEEHIIRFAVLPENALAELPSPCEGDIFFDFEGDPLWQEGATGVWGLEYLFGVIEAPARPGVPGVFRPFWAHSREAEKQAFLDFLDYVEQRRQKYPDMHVYHYAAYEKTALRKLSVMHVAGEDTVDRWLREGLLVDLYQTVRNSIRISENSYSIKKLEPLYMGTNLRSGDVKDAGASVVAYAQYCEARDSDQPEEAARILAGISDYNEYDCLSTLELRNWLLDLARERGIGPGTGAAVVPAELPASADLAEADADLGPAELALAEFLEPGSGLPDADRQAVAILAAAVSYHRRERKAFWWAHFDRCENGPDARHPQDRNVFLVEEAVALEDWWRDGTKLPERRVKLIGTVTAGSDLREGSIWFRMYEPPLRAGLAGTGINGTGRNGWFGTEVLELGEEDGRDTVII
;
A
#
# COMPACT_ATOMS: atom_id res chain seq x y z
N VAL A 1 2.74 20.59 18.11
CA VAL A 1 3.00 21.95 18.65
C VAL A 1 2.31 22.14 19.98
N PHE A 2 2.89 22.99 20.86
CA PHE A 2 2.29 23.45 22.11
C PHE A 2 2.81 24.86 22.42
N PHE A 3 2.24 25.51 23.43
CA PHE A 3 2.61 26.86 23.82
C PHE A 3 3.22 26.87 25.22
N LEU A 4 4.28 27.65 25.40
CA LEU A 4 4.84 27.97 26.69
C LEU A 4 4.45 29.40 27.09
N GLU A 5 4.37 29.65 28.40
CA GLU A 5 4.24 31.02 28.90
C GLU A 5 5.44 31.86 28.42
N PRO A 6 5.17 33.10 27.99
CA PRO A 6 6.23 33.96 27.45
C PRO A 6 7.23 34.32 28.55
N GLU A 7 8.53 34.44 28.17
CA GLU A 7 9.58 34.90 29.10
C GLU A 7 9.37 36.33 29.55
N VAL A 8 8.77 37.13 28.67
CA VAL A 8 8.43 38.53 28.98
C VAL A 8 6.95 38.63 29.30
N PRO A 9 6.57 39.03 30.53
CA PRO A 9 5.17 39.19 30.91
C PRO A 9 4.42 40.14 29.96
N GLY A 10 3.30 39.67 29.40
CA GLY A 10 2.45 40.46 28.49
C GLY A 10 2.78 40.29 27.00
N SER A 11 3.77 39.49 26.63
CA SER A 11 4.00 39.05 25.24
C SER A 11 3.13 37.84 24.90
N SER A 12 3.04 37.52 23.59
CA SER A 12 2.31 36.31 23.13
C SER A 12 3.03 35.04 23.59
N PRO A 13 2.31 33.94 23.85
CA PRO A 13 2.90 32.66 24.18
C PRO A 13 3.88 32.18 23.12
N ASP A 14 4.97 31.56 23.56
CA ASP A 14 6.00 31.02 22.66
C ASP A 14 5.55 29.67 22.06
N LEU A 15 5.51 29.59 20.73
CA LEU A 15 5.24 28.34 20.02
C LEU A 15 6.44 27.42 20.12
N VAL A 16 6.22 26.21 20.61
CA VAL A 16 7.21 25.11 20.60
C VAL A 16 6.75 24.02 19.65
N TYR A 17 7.65 23.58 18.79
CA TYR A 17 7.41 22.52 17.81
C TYR A 17 8.39 21.34 17.98
N SER A 18 8.03 20.20 17.41
CA SER A 18 8.82 18.97 17.43
C SER A 18 9.21 18.53 16.01
N ALA A 19 10.11 17.56 15.90
CA ALA A 19 10.42 16.89 14.64
C ALA A 19 9.17 16.26 14.01
N SER A 20 8.26 15.70 14.82
CA SER A 20 6.99 15.13 14.35
C SER A 20 6.05 16.20 13.76
N ASP A 21 6.05 17.41 14.28
CA ASP A 21 5.26 18.51 13.71
C ASP A 21 5.76 18.92 12.32
N LEU A 22 7.08 18.85 12.09
CA LEU A 22 7.68 19.07 10.77
C LEU A 22 7.30 17.96 9.79
N VAL A 23 7.22 16.72 10.24
CA VAL A 23 6.73 15.58 9.44
C VAL A 23 5.25 15.79 9.06
N VAL A 24 4.42 16.23 10.00
CA VAL A 24 3.01 16.57 9.72
C VAL A 24 2.95 17.71 8.69
N ALA A 25 3.73 18.77 8.87
CA ALA A 25 3.78 19.90 7.93
C ALA A 25 4.22 19.47 6.53
N ALA A 26 5.25 18.63 6.43
CA ALA A 26 5.73 18.09 5.16
C ALA A 26 4.69 17.22 4.43
N SER A 27 3.81 16.58 5.19
CA SER A 27 2.75 15.72 4.65
C SER A 27 1.47 16.50 4.36
N CYS A 28 1.09 17.43 5.22
CA CYS A 28 -0.17 18.19 5.12
C CYS A 28 -0.12 19.47 5.96
N GLU A 29 0.09 20.62 5.31
CA GLU A 29 0.11 21.92 5.99
C GLU A 29 -1.27 22.30 6.55
N TYR A 30 -2.36 21.88 5.87
CA TYR A 30 -3.70 22.10 6.37
C TYR A 30 -3.93 21.41 7.71
N GLN A 31 -3.52 20.15 7.85
CA GLN A 31 -3.60 19.42 9.13
C GLN A 31 -2.78 20.12 10.24
N LEU A 32 -1.58 20.61 9.92
CA LEU A 32 -0.76 21.36 10.87
C LEU A 32 -1.52 22.59 11.39
N LEU A 33 -2.05 23.42 10.48
CA LEU A 33 -2.74 24.66 10.87
C LEU A 33 -4.04 24.40 11.62
N ARG A 34 -4.79 23.33 11.29
CA ARG A 34 -5.99 22.92 12.04
C ARG A 34 -5.64 22.50 13.47
N LYS A 35 -4.55 21.71 13.65
CA LYS A 35 -4.04 21.39 15.00
C LYS A 35 -3.57 22.62 15.75
N LEU A 36 -3.00 23.61 15.07
CA LEU A 36 -2.62 24.88 15.67
C LEU A 36 -3.85 25.70 16.11
N ASP A 37 -4.93 25.73 15.30
CA ASP A 37 -6.21 26.37 15.66
C ASP A 37 -6.82 25.78 16.92
N GLU A 38 -6.74 24.47 17.11
CA GLU A 38 -7.18 23.81 18.34
C GLU A 38 -6.37 24.31 19.56
N LYS A 39 -5.06 24.37 19.43
CA LYS A 39 -4.17 24.87 20.49
C LYS A 39 -4.38 26.35 20.81
N LEU A 40 -4.80 27.13 19.79
CA LEU A 40 -5.16 28.54 19.93
C LEU A 40 -6.60 28.74 20.47
N GLY A 41 -7.35 27.67 20.67
CA GLY A 41 -8.76 27.72 21.08
C GLY A 41 -9.72 28.30 20.04
N ARG A 42 -9.30 28.33 18.75
CA ARG A 42 -10.12 28.85 17.65
C ARG A 42 -11.11 27.81 17.11
N SER A 43 -10.81 26.53 17.30
CA SER A 43 -11.68 25.42 16.93
C SER A 43 -11.62 24.32 17.98
N PRO A 44 -12.73 23.58 18.22
CA PRO A 44 -12.68 22.39 19.07
C PRO A 44 -11.81 21.32 18.40
N LYS A 45 -11.21 20.42 19.22
CA LYS A 45 -10.54 19.22 18.72
C LYS A 45 -11.61 18.29 18.15
N PRO A 46 -11.49 17.88 16.86
CA PRO A 46 -12.40 16.89 16.29
C PRO A 46 -12.29 15.54 17.00
N ASP A 47 -13.40 14.83 17.10
CA ASP A 47 -13.40 13.44 17.55
C ASP A 47 -13.41 12.54 16.30
N PHE A 48 -12.27 11.96 16.00
CA PHE A 48 -12.10 11.01 14.88
C PHE A 48 -12.24 9.55 15.32
N GLY A 49 -12.54 9.31 16.60
CA GLY A 49 -12.51 7.98 17.20
C GLY A 49 -11.08 7.48 17.45
N VAL A 50 -11.00 6.25 17.92
CA VAL A 50 -9.73 5.56 18.18
C VAL A 50 -9.37 4.70 16.97
N ASP A 51 -8.16 4.85 16.46
CA ASP A 51 -7.58 3.96 15.46
C ASP A 51 -6.80 2.85 16.18
N GLU A 52 -7.48 1.73 16.44
CA GLU A 52 -6.91 0.58 17.17
C GLU A 52 -5.70 0.00 16.45
N MET A 53 -5.69 0.02 15.11
CA MET A 53 -4.57 -0.45 14.33
C MET A 53 -3.35 0.45 14.49
N LEU A 54 -3.55 1.76 14.55
CA LEU A 54 -2.48 2.73 14.81
C LEU A 54 -1.91 2.56 16.23
N GLU A 55 -2.78 2.34 17.22
CA GLU A 55 -2.34 2.06 18.60
C GLU A 55 -1.54 0.75 18.69
N HIS A 56 -2.00 -0.30 18.00
CA HIS A 56 -1.28 -1.56 17.93
C HIS A 56 0.10 -1.38 17.27
N ALA A 57 0.17 -0.68 16.14
CA ALA A 57 1.43 -0.37 15.47
C ALA A 57 2.38 0.46 16.36
N ALA A 58 1.85 1.39 17.17
CA ALA A 58 2.65 2.18 18.10
C ALA A 58 3.28 1.30 19.20
N LYS A 59 2.50 0.40 19.82
CA LYS A 59 3.02 -0.56 20.81
C LYS A 59 4.16 -1.42 20.24
N LEU A 60 4.01 -1.89 19.01
CA LEU A 60 5.07 -2.67 18.34
C LEU A 60 6.30 -1.80 18.03
N GLY A 61 6.11 -0.50 17.75
CA GLY A 61 7.18 0.47 17.60
C GLY A 61 8.01 0.60 18.88
N ASP A 62 7.34 0.74 20.03
CA ASP A 62 8.00 0.79 21.34
C ASP A 62 8.78 -0.50 21.64
N VAL A 63 8.22 -1.67 21.32
CA VAL A 63 8.91 -2.96 21.47
C VAL A 63 10.17 -3.02 20.59
N HIS A 64 10.08 -2.52 19.34
CA HIS A 64 11.24 -2.47 18.44
C HIS A 64 12.35 -1.55 18.99
N GLU A 65 11.99 -0.35 19.45
CA GLU A 65 12.94 0.58 20.07
C GLU A 65 13.66 -0.03 21.28
N HIS A 66 12.92 -0.71 22.17
CA HIS A 66 13.49 -1.35 23.35
C HIS A 66 14.39 -2.58 23.01
N ARG A 67 14.13 -3.26 21.90
CA ARG A 67 15.05 -4.32 21.41
C ARG A 67 16.37 -3.72 20.96
N VAL A 68 16.35 -2.61 20.21
CA VAL A 68 17.56 -1.89 19.80
C VAL A 68 18.30 -1.33 21.01
N LEU A 69 17.58 -0.84 22.04
CA LEU A 69 18.19 -0.42 23.30
C LEU A 69 18.92 -1.59 23.98
N ALA A 70 18.32 -2.77 24.03
CA ALA A 70 18.93 -3.97 24.62
C ALA A 70 20.24 -4.36 23.90
N GLU A 71 20.29 -4.26 22.56
CA GLU A 71 21.51 -4.49 21.78
C GLU A 71 22.63 -3.51 22.19
N PHE A 72 22.32 -2.22 22.32
CA PHE A 72 23.31 -1.24 22.78
C PHE A 72 23.75 -1.46 24.22
N VAL A 73 22.85 -1.89 25.11
CA VAL A 73 23.22 -2.23 26.49
C VAL A 73 24.09 -3.49 26.54
N GLU A 74 23.86 -4.47 25.67
CA GLU A 74 24.73 -5.65 25.56
C GLU A 74 26.13 -5.28 25.04
N GLU A 75 26.23 -4.36 24.10
CA GLU A 75 27.50 -3.93 23.48
C GLU A 75 28.32 -3.02 24.40
N PHE A 76 27.70 -1.98 25.00
CA PHE A 76 28.41 -0.92 25.74
C PHE A 76 28.26 -1.03 27.25
N GLY A 77 27.36 -1.86 27.75
CA GLY A 77 26.99 -1.95 29.15
C GLY A 77 26.05 -0.81 29.62
N PRO A 78 25.47 -0.95 30.84
CA PRO A 78 24.69 0.11 31.45
C PRO A 78 25.60 1.30 31.80
N TRP A 79 24.99 2.49 31.96
CA TRP A 79 25.73 3.68 32.36
C TRP A 79 26.54 3.51 33.65
N ASP A 80 27.84 3.85 33.61
CA ASP A 80 28.72 3.89 34.76
C ASP A 80 29.15 5.36 35.05
N PRO A 81 28.61 5.97 36.12
CA PRO A 81 28.97 7.35 36.48
C PRO A 81 30.46 7.57 36.80
N ALA A 82 31.19 6.50 37.19
CA ALA A 82 32.61 6.60 37.55
C ALA A 82 33.50 6.73 36.31
N THR A 83 33.12 6.12 35.22
CA THR A 83 33.87 6.16 33.95
C THR A 83 33.27 7.11 32.91
N GLY A 84 32.00 7.50 33.07
CA GLY A 84 31.24 8.24 32.06
C GLY A 84 30.97 7.44 30.79
N ARG A 85 30.89 6.09 30.90
CA ARG A 85 30.72 5.16 29.75
C ARG A 85 29.44 4.35 29.89
N GLY A 86 29.03 3.72 28.81
CA GLY A 86 27.83 2.91 28.73
C GLY A 86 26.63 3.65 28.17
N VAL A 87 25.44 3.06 28.29
CA VAL A 87 24.17 3.59 27.79
C VAL A 87 23.51 4.45 28.85
N TYR A 88 23.39 5.75 28.60
CA TYR A 88 22.68 6.70 29.46
C TYR A 88 21.23 6.83 29.03
N ASP A 89 20.29 6.52 29.91
CA ASP A 89 18.85 6.61 29.67
C ASP A 89 18.31 7.93 30.26
N VAL A 90 17.77 8.81 29.41
CA VAL A 90 17.17 10.08 29.82
C VAL A 90 15.69 9.89 30.12
N ALA A 91 15.35 9.86 31.41
CA ALA A 91 13.97 9.75 31.84
C ALA A 91 13.07 10.84 31.23
N PRO A 92 11.80 10.55 30.92
CA PRO A 92 10.84 11.54 30.45
C PRO A 92 10.74 12.77 31.38
N ALA A 93 10.37 13.91 30.82
CA ALA A 93 10.09 15.11 31.60
C ALA A 93 8.77 14.93 32.35
N ASP A 94 8.75 15.30 33.64
CA ASP A 94 7.54 15.22 34.48
C ASP A 94 6.49 16.27 34.11
N SER A 95 6.91 17.36 33.47
CA SER A 95 6.04 18.40 32.96
C SER A 95 6.59 19.03 31.69
N MET A 96 5.71 19.71 30.95
CA MET A 96 6.07 20.42 29.71
C MET A 96 6.31 21.92 29.94
N ASP A 97 6.70 22.31 31.15
CA ASP A 97 7.10 23.69 31.42
C ASP A 97 8.57 23.95 30.99
N ARG A 98 8.88 25.22 30.77
CA ARG A 98 10.18 25.68 30.27
C ARG A 98 11.37 25.22 31.15
N ALA A 99 11.22 25.26 32.47
CA ALA A 99 12.30 24.93 33.38
C ALA A 99 12.60 23.43 33.37
N THR A 100 11.56 22.59 33.35
CA THR A 100 11.68 21.14 33.27
C THR A 100 12.29 20.72 31.93
N LEU A 101 11.83 21.30 30.80
CA LEU A 101 12.37 20.99 29.48
C LEU A 101 13.85 21.43 29.36
N ALA A 102 14.20 22.59 29.88
CA ALA A 102 15.59 23.08 29.90
C ALA A 102 16.48 22.19 30.79
N ALA A 103 15.98 21.70 31.92
CA ALA A 103 16.73 20.79 32.78
C ALA A 103 16.98 19.44 32.09
N LYS A 104 16.00 18.85 31.39
CA LYS A 104 16.18 17.62 30.62
C LYS A 104 17.12 17.76 29.42
N HIS A 105 17.10 18.93 28.78
CA HIS A 105 18.08 19.27 27.75
C HIS A 105 19.51 19.33 28.36
N ALA A 106 19.66 20.04 29.48
CA ALA A 106 20.97 20.13 30.16
C ALA A 106 21.50 18.76 30.60
N GLU A 107 20.63 17.89 31.15
CA GLU A 107 20.96 16.50 31.51
C GLU A 107 21.51 15.73 30.30
N SER A 108 20.83 15.82 29.16
CA SER A 108 21.24 15.14 27.92
C SER A 108 22.59 15.67 27.40
N ILE A 109 22.81 16.99 27.42
CA ILE A 109 24.06 17.61 26.98
C ILE A 109 25.21 17.25 27.92
N GLU A 110 24.96 17.15 29.24
CA GLU A 110 25.96 16.73 30.22
C GLU A 110 26.38 15.27 29.98
N ALA A 111 25.45 14.35 29.74
CA ALA A 111 25.74 12.96 29.39
C ALA A 111 26.61 12.85 28.13
N LEU A 112 26.26 13.59 27.06
CA LEU A 112 27.05 13.65 25.82
C LEU A 112 28.45 14.19 26.05
N ARG A 113 28.62 15.27 26.84
CA ARG A 113 29.93 15.86 27.16
C ARG A 113 30.76 14.97 28.08
N ALA A 114 30.12 14.20 28.95
CA ALA A 114 30.79 13.19 29.78
C ALA A 114 31.35 12.02 28.95
N GLY A 115 30.89 11.85 27.74
CA GLY A 115 31.38 10.85 26.79
C GLY A 115 30.61 9.55 26.82
N ALA A 116 29.32 9.56 27.19
CA ALA A 116 28.45 8.39 27.12
C ALA A 116 28.57 7.70 25.77
N ASP A 117 28.67 6.37 25.76
CA ASP A 117 28.76 5.61 24.51
C ASP A 117 27.46 5.71 23.71
N VAL A 118 26.33 5.66 24.42
CA VAL A 118 25.00 5.88 23.86
C VAL A 118 24.17 6.73 24.81
N VAL A 119 23.46 7.73 24.30
CA VAL A 119 22.41 8.44 25.04
C VAL A 119 21.06 8.07 24.43
N PHE A 120 20.26 7.35 25.20
CA PHE A 120 18.91 6.93 24.84
C PHE A 120 17.90 8.00 25.21
N GLN A 121 16.96 8.29 24.31
CA GLN A 121 15.90 9.28 24.48
C GLN A 121 16.42 10.68 24.87
N ALA A 122 17.55 11.09 24.26
CA ALA A 122 18.18 12.39 24.51
C ALA A 122 17.19 13.54 24.26
N ALA A 123 16.93 14.34 25.30
CA ALA A 123 16.00 15.45 25.26
C ALA A 123 16.67 16.72 24.75
N PHE A 124 16.05 17.37 23.76
CA PHE A 124 16.48 18.67 23.25
C PHE A 124 15.41 19.74 23.47
N PHE A 125 15.84 20.92 23.88
CA PHE A 125 15.00 22.09 24.01
C PHE A 125 15.82 23.35 23.78
N ASP A 126 15.47 24.18 22.77
CA ASP A 126 16.15 25.42 22.42
C ASP A 126 15.25 26.67 22.56
N GLY A 127 14.10 26.51 23.24
CA GLY A 127 13.09 27.58 23.42
C GLY A 127 11.98 27.53 22.36
N GLN A 128 12.26 27.07 21.16
CA GLN A 128 11.27 26.87 20.07
C GLN A 128 11.11 25.44 19.64
N PHE A 129 12.16 24.64 19.74
CA PHE A 129 12.13 23.21 19.42
C PHE A 129 12.14 22.39 20.69
N HIS A 130 11.33 21.33 20.73
CA HIS A 130 11.40 20.28 21.73
C HIS A 130 11.30 18.91 21.03
N GLY A 131 12.18 17.97 21.42
CA GLY A 131 12.15 16.62 20.91
C GLY A 131 13.03 15.69 21.71
N ARG A 132 12.81 14.38 21.52
CA ARG A 132 13.65 13.33 22.09
C ARG A 132 14.18 12.48 20.94
N SER A 133 15.52 12.34 20.87
CA SER A 133 16.18 11.48 19.89
C SER A 133 16.23 10.07 20.44
N ASP A 134 15.86 9.06 19.66
CA ASP A 134 15.87 7.68 20.13
C ASP A 134 17.27 7.30 20.65
N PHE A 135 18.30 7.44 19.80
CA PHE A 135 19.67 7.16 20.21
C PHE A 135 20.67 8.16 19.63
N LEU A 136 21.63 8.57 20.46
CA LEU A 136 22.84 9.28 20.05
C LEU A 136 24.04 8.39 20.38
N VAL A 137 24.71 7.88 19.34
CA VAL A 137 25.77 6.88 19.46
C VAL A 137 27.13 7.52 19.23
N ARG A 138 28.01 7.45 20.22
CA ARG A 138 29.36 8.02 20.16
C ARG A 138 30.23 7.28 19.16
N GLN A 139 30.89 8.04 18.28
CA GLN A 139 31.82 7.52 17.30
C GLN A 139 33.25 7.52 17.80
N PRO A 140 34.20 6.80 17.18
CA PRO A 140 35.60 6.73 17.62
C PRO A 140 36.32 8.06 17.65
N ASP A 141 35.91 9.05 16.81
CA ASP A 141 36.44 10.40 16.79
C ASP A 141 35.84 11.34 17.85
N GLY A 142 34.84 10.83 18.59
CA GLY A 142 34.13 11.56 19.64
C GLY A 142 32.90 12.33 19.15
N SER A 143 32.57 12.29 17.86
CA SER A 143 31.28 12.77 17.32
C SER A 143 30.13 11.86 17.74
N TYR A 144 28.87 12.32 17.56
CA TYR A 144 27.69 11.55 17.86
C TYR A 144 26.83 11.34 16.61
N ALA A 145 26.61 10.07 16.24
CA ALA A 145 25.70 9.68 15.19
C ALA A 145 24.26 9.61 15.72
N VAL A 146 23.32 10.17 14.96
CA VAL A 146 21.88 10.11 15.28
C VAL A 146 21.30 8.84 14.72
N PHE A 147 20.66 8.03 15.59
CA PHE A 147 19.90 6.85 15.22
C PHE A 147 18.44 7.04 15.60
N ASP A 148 17.53 6.64 14.71
CA ASP A 148 16.09 6.69 14.95
C ASP A 148 15.48 5.35 14.53
N THR A 149 14.58 4.80 15.33
CA THR A 149 13.95 3.50 15.10
C THR A 149 12.62 3.68 14.39
N LYS A 150 12.36 2.82 13.43
CA LYS A 150 11.07 2.80 12.72
C LYS A 150 10.64 1.35 12.46
N LEU A 151 9.47 0.99 12.94
CA LEU A 151 8.86 -0.31 12.65
C LEU A 151 8.65 -0.54 11.15
N ALA A 152 8.61 0.52 10.35
CA ALA A 152 8.49 0.46 8.90
C ALA A 152 9.62 -0.36 8.28
N ARG A 153 9.30 -1.16 7.25
CA ARG A 153 10.26 -1.98 6.51
C ARG A 153 10.97 -1.24 5.38
N HIS A 154 10.44 -0.08 5.02
CA HIS A 154 10.98 0.79 3.97
C HIS A 154 11.14 2.21 4.48
N ILE A 155 12.15 2.88 3.94
CA ILE A 155 12.47 4.25 4.32
C ILE A 155 11.35 5.18 3.82
N LYS A 156 10.83 6.01 4.74
CA LYS A 156 10.01 7.16 4.37
C LYS A 156 10.88 8.41 4.41
N VAL A 157 10.87 9.21 3.36
CA VAL A 157 11.65 10.47 3.29
C VAL A 157 11.39 11.39 4.49
N THR A 158 10.16 11.39 5.00
CA THR A 158 9.79 12.16 6.19
C THR A 158 10.53 11.72 7.47
N ALA A 159 10.99 10.47 7.58
CA ALA A 159 11.79 10.01 8.71
C ALA A 159 13.19 10.66 8.72
N LEU A 160 13.74 11.00 7.54
CA LEU A 160 15.02 11.69 7.43
C LEU A 160 14.97 13.10 8.02
N LEU A 161 13.79 13.74 8.03
CA LEU A 161 13.61 15.05 8.66
C LEU A 161 13.81 14.99 10.18
N GLN A 162 13.44 13.87 10.83
CA GLN A 162 13.67 13.69 12.27
C GLN A 162 15.15 13.55 12.58
N LEU A 163 15.88 12.73 11.81
CA LEU A 163 17.34 12.59 11.94
C LEU A 163 18.04 13.93 11.76
N ALA A 164 17.67 14.71 10.74
CA ALA A 164 18.25 16.02 10.48
C ALA A 164 17.91 17.04 11.59
N ALA A 165 16.71 16.97 12.18
CA ALA A 165 16.32 17.82 13.30
C ALA A 165 17.22 17.60 14.50
N TYR A 166 17.53 16.36 14.86
CA TYR A 166 18.44 16.07 15.99
C TYR A 166 19.91 16.37 15.66
N GLY A 167 20.33 16.19 14.40
CA GLY A 167 21.63 16.68 13.93
C GLY A 167 21.80 18.21 14.08
N ASP A 168 20.75 18.99 13.72
CA ASP A 168 20.71 20.46 13.93
C ASP A 168 20.76 20.82 15.42
N GLN A 169 20.09 20.05 16.28
CA GLN A 169 20.13 20.30 17.73
C GLN A 169 21.50 19.99 18.36
N LEU A 170 22.20 18.96 17.90
CA LEU A 170 23.58 18.70 18.30
C LEU A 170 24.50 19.86 17.93
N LEU A 171 24.40 20.35 16.68
CA LEU A 171 25.19 21.54 16.23
C LEU A 171 24.92 22.77 17.10
N LYS A 172 23.65 23.07 17.42
CA LYS A 172 23.26 24.18 18.29
C LYS A 172 23.80 24.04 19.71
N ALA A 173 23.87 22.81 20.23
CA ALA A 173 24.41 22.49 21.55
C ALA A 173 25.97 22.51 21.60
N GLY A 174 26.63 22.72 20.46
CA GLY A 174 28.07 22.66 20.33
C GLY A 174 28.64 21.24 20.44
N ILE A 175 27.84 20.22 20.15
CA ILE A 175 28.26 18.83 20.04
C ILE A 175 28.41 18.52 18.54
N THR A 176 29.54 17.90 18.17
CA THR A 176 29.79 17.54 16.76
C THR A 176 28.92 16.35 16.36
N PRO A 177 27.95 16.49 15.43
CA PRO A 177 27.25 15.34 14.89
C PRO A 177 28.15 14.57 13.93
N ASP A 178 28.05 13.25 13.93
CA ASP A 178 28.64 12.42 12.88
C ASP A 178 27.94 12.73 11.52
N PRO A 179 28.67 12.76 10.42
CA PRO A 179 28.06 12.97 9.10
C PRO A 179 27.10 11.83 8.69
N SER A 180 27.22 10.65 9.30
CA SER A 180 26.30 9.53 9.06
C SER A 180 25.19 9.52 10.10
N VAL A 181 23.93 9.48 9.63
CA VAL A 181 22.74 9.28 10.45
C VAL A 181 22.04 7.98 10.03
N THR A 182 21.39 7.30 10.96
CA THR A 182 20.92 5.94 10.72
C THR A 182 19.46 5.75 11.08
N LEU A 183 18.69 5.16 10.17
CA LEU A 183 17.38 4.58 10.46
C LEU A 183 17.54 3.08 10.75
N VAL A 184 17.10 2.65 11.94
CA VAL A 184 16.99 1.23 12.30
C VAL A 184 15.57 0.77 11.98
N LEU A 185 15.40 0.06 10.88
CA LEU A 185 14.10 -0.35 10.37
C LEU A 185 13.63 -1.66 11.02
N GLY A 186 12.31 -1.89 11.04
CA GLY A 186 11.74 -3.17 11.43
C GLY A 186 12.08 -4.32 10.47
N ALA A 187 12.53 -4.05 9.24
CA ALA A 187 13.09 -5.05 8.36
C ALA A 187 14.40 -5.62 8.92
N THR A 188 14.70 -6.87 8.60
CA THR A 188 15.91 -7.54 9.06
C THR A 188 16.73 -8.07 7.88
N VAL A 189 18.01 -8.30 8.12
CA VAL A 189 18.96 -8.92 7.19
C VAL A 189 19.56 -10.16 7.83
N PRO A 190 19.74 -11.27 7.08
CA PRO A 190 20.36 -12.48 7.61
C PRO A 190 21.85 -12.25 7.89
N LEU A 191 22.34 -12.82 8.99
CA LEU A 191 23.76 -12.80 9.36
C LEU A 191 24.50 -14.01 8.79
N PRO A 192 25.78 -13.88 8.40
CA PRO A 192 26.57 -14.98 7.83
C PRO A 192 26.75 -16.19 8.77
N GLY A 193 26.59 -16.00 10.08
CA GLY A 193 26.69 -17.04 11.10
C GLY A 193 25.36 -17.65 11.54
N GLY A 194 24.27 -17.31 10.85
CA GLY A 194 22.91 -17.59 11.28
C GLY A 194 22.34 -16.48 12.18
N GLY A 195 21.01 -16.39 12.27
CA GLY A 195 20.31 -15.28 12.92
C GLY A 195 20.08 -14.09 11.99
N PHE A 196 19.60 -13.00 12.56
CA PHE A 196 19.22 -11.79 11.82
C PHE A 196 19.67 -10.54 12.59
N ASP A 197 19.96 -9.47 11.86
CA ASP A 197 20.14 -8.12 12.40
C ASP A 197 19.09 -7.19 11.79
N TYR A 198 18.76 -6.09 12.45
CA TYR A 198 17.87 -5.07 11.89
C TYR A 198 18.53 -4.36 10.71
N LEU A 199 17.75 -4.05 9.71
CA LEU A 199 18.22 -3.27 8.56
C LEU A 199 18.56 -1.84 9.02
N ARG A 200 19.86 -1.54 9.08
CA ARG A 200 20.36 -0.19 9.37
C ARG A 200 20.60 0.54 8.06
N SER A 201 19.83 1.61 7.84
CA SER A 201 19.95 2.46 6.65
C SER A 201 20.70 3.73 6.99
N HIS A 202 21.89 3.87 6.44
CA HIS A 202 22.77 5.02 6.66
C HIS A 202 22.52 6.12 5.63
N HIS A 203 22.48 7.37 6.11
CA HIS A 203 22.28 8.55 5.29
C HIS A 203 23.29 9.63 5.66
N ASN A 204 23.61 10.48 4.71
CA ASN A 204 24.55 11.56 4.91
C ASN A 204 23.83 12.81 5.44
N LEU A 205 24.11 13.21 6.68
CA LEU A 205 23.49 14.39 7.31
C LEU A 205 23.67 15.68 6.49
N PRO A 206 24.86 15.98 5.92
CA PRO A 206 25.04 17.14 5.05
C PRO A 206 24.09 17.20 3.85
N ASP A 207 23.62 16.08 3.33
CA ASP A 207 22.70 16.05 2.18
C ASP A 207 21.25 16.32 2.59
N ILE A 208 20.84 15.90 3.80
CA ILE A 208 19.46 16.06 4.28
C ILE A 208 19.24 17.34 5.08
N LEU A 209 20.28 17.87 5.70
CA LEU A 209 20.19 19.06 6.55
C LEU A 209 19.68 20.32 5.82
N PRO A 210 20.11 20.65 4.58
CA PRO A 210 19.55 21.79 3.85
C PRO A 210 18.05 21.68 3.61
N VAL A 211 17.56 20.48 3.28
CA VAL A 211 16.11 20.22 3.07
C VAL A 211 15.34 20.40 4.37
N PHE A 212 15.89 19.91 5.50
CA PHE A 212 15.30 20.14 6.81
C PHE A 212 15.21 21.62 7.14
N LEU A 213 16.29 22.40 6.92
CA LEU A 213 16.32 23.84 7.21
C LEU A 213 15.27 24.60 6.40
N GLU A 214 15.12 24.30 5.10
CA GLU A 214 14.08 24.86 4.24
C GLU A 214 12.69 24.54 4.76
N ARG A 215 12.43 23.28 5.11
CA ARG A 215 11.13 22.84 5.65
C ARG A 215 10.82 23.48 7.00
N ARG A 216 11.82 23.64 7.86
CA ARG A 216 11.68 24.36 9.12
C ARG A 216 11.34 25.83 8.91
N GLU A 217 12.04 26.51 8.02
CA GLU A 217 11.76 27.91 7.69
C GLU A 217 10.34 28.10 7.17
N ARG A 218 9.91 27.22 6.24
CA ARG A 218 8.52 27.23 5.75
C ARG A 218 7.51 26.98 6.88
N PHE A 219 7.78 26.01 7.75
CA PHE A 219 6.95 25.71 8.92
C PHE A 219 6.79 26.95 9.83
N LEU A 220 7.90 27.58 10.19
CA LEU A 220 7.91 28.76 11.07
C LEU A 220 7.21 29.96 10.42
N THR A 221 7.44 30.18 9.14
CA THR A 221 6.77 31.25 8.36
C THR A 221 5.26 31.01 8.31
N LEU A 222 4.83 29.78 8.00
CA LEU A 222 3.42 29.42 7.88
C LEU A 222 2.70 29.55 9.22
N THR A 223 3.26 28.99 10.30
CA THR A 223 2.66 29.03 11.63
C THR A 223 2.62 30.45 12.20
N SER A 224 3.70 31.24 12.04
CA SER A 224 3.75 32.63 12.47
C SER A 224 2.73 33.50 11.73
N ALA A 225 2.62 33.37 10.41
CA ALA A 225 1.63 34.08 9.62
C ALA A 225 0.19 33.72 10.04
N HIS A 226 -0.06 32.43 10.31
CA HIS A 226 -1.36 31.95 10.75
C HIS A 226 -1.72 32.43 12.16
N MET A 227 -0.78 32.44 13.09
CA MET A 227 -0.99 32.99 14.46
C MET A 227 -1.34 34.47 14.44
N GLY A 228 -0.78 35.24 13.53
CA GLY A 228 -1.05 36.67 13.35
C GLY A 228 -2.45 36.98 12.79
N GLN A 229 -3.23 35.97 12.38
CA GLN A 229 -4.58 36.12 11.84
C GLN A 229 -5.62 35.60 12.84
N PRO A 230 -6.82 36.17 12.92
CA PRO A 230 -7.87 35.71 13.83
C PRO A 230 -8.64 34.49 13.31
N ASN A 231 -8.56 34.19 12.02
CA ASN A 231 -9.38 33.18 11.36
C ASN A 231 -8.73 31.79 11.42
N THR A 232 -9.56 30.75 11.41
CA THR A 232 -9.10 29.37 11.27
C THR A 232 -8.58 29.07 9.86
N ALA A 233 -7.78 28.02 9.74
CA ALA A 233 -7.29 27.54 8.45
C ALA A 233 -8.44 27.21 7.50
N GLN A 234 -8.41 27.78 6.30
CA GLN A 234 -9.47 27.59 5.32
C GLN A 234 -9.08 26.48 4.33
N TRP A 235 -10.04 25.58 4.06
CA TRP A 235 -9.87 24.55 3.03
C TRP A 235 -9.69 25.17 1.63
N GLY A 236 -8.69 24.68 0.90
CA GLY A 236 -8.43 25.16 -0.46
C GLY A 236 -7.74 26.53 -0.55
N SER A 237 -7.22 27.07 0.58
CA SER A 237 -6.47 28.34 0.57
C SER A 237 -5.28 28.26 -0.40
N PRO A 238 -5.07 29.29 -1.25
CA PRO A 238 -3.92 29.35 -2.14
C PRO A 238 -2.59 29.25 -1.38
N GLY A 239 -1.68 28.40 -1.86
CA GLY A 239 -0.35 28.22 -1.26
C GLY A 239 -0.32 27.34 0.00
N LEU A 240 -1.48 26.80 0.42
CA LEU A 240 -1.59 25.83 1.52
C LEU A 240 -1.72 24.41 0.97
N THR A 241 -0.80 23.52 1.32
CA THR A 241 -0.83 22.13 0.88
C THR A 241 -1.77 21.29 1.75
N ALA A 242 -2.74 20.62 1.14
CA ALA A 242 -3.66 19.68 1.79
C ALA A 242 -3.54 18.29 1.15
N CYS A 243 -3.29 17.26 1.95
CA CYS A 243 -3.07 15.90 1.42
C CYS A 243 -4.35 15.22 0.91
N GLY A 244 -5.54 15.68 1.31
CA GLY A 244 -6.84 15.09 0.96
C GLY A 244 -7.14 13.73 1.64
N ARG A 245 -6.26 13.22 2.50
CA ARG A 245 -6.34 11.84 3.03
C ARG A 245 -6.35 11.74 4.55
N CYS A 246 -5.70 12.68 5.28
CA CYS A 246 -5.75 12.68 6.73
C CYS A 246 -7.15 13.06 7.22
N ASP A 247 -7.48 12.75 8.47
CA ASP A 247 -8.82 12.93 9.05
C ASP A 247 -9.34 14.36 8.92
N TYR A 248 -8.47 15.36 9.16
CA TYR A 248 -8.81 16.78 8.95
C TYR A 248 -9.16 17.13 7.50
N CYS A 249 -8.44 16.51 6.56
CA CYS A 249 -8.76 16.68 5.14
C CYS A 249 -10.05 15.94 4.77
N GLN A 250 -10.25 14.72 5.26
CA GLN A 250 -11.43 13.92 4.98
C GLN A 250 -12.71 14.56 5.54
N GLU A 251 -12.63 15.20 6.72
CA GLU A 251 -13.73 16.01 7.26
C GLU A 251 -14.16 17.08 6.25
N MET A 252 -13.18 17.83 5.71
CA MET A 252 -13.46 18.91 4.77
C MET A 252 -13.87 18.40 3.39
N VAL A 253 -13.25 17.33 2.91
CA VAL A 253 -13.63 16.67 1.66
C VAL A 253 -15.12 16.32 1.68
N LYS A 254 -15.62 15.77 2.80
CA LYS A 254 -17.05 15.46 2.99
C LYS A 254 -17.90 16.72 3.12
N ALA A 255 -17.48 17.67 3.96
CA ALA A 255 -18.25 18.87 4.27
C ALA A 255 -18.41 19.81 3.07
N THR A 256 -17.46 19.82 2.12
CA THR A 256 -17.46 20.70 0.97
C THR A 256 -17.88 20.03 -0.35
N ASP A 257 -18.35 18.78 -0.29
CA ASP A 257 -18.66 17.99 -1.49
C ASP A 257 -17.49 17.98 -2.50
N ASP A 258 -16.24 17.85 -1.98
CA ASP A 258 -15.02 17.98 -2.77
C ASP A 258 -14.93 16.90 -3.86
N LEU A 259 -14.29 17.23 -4.97
CA LEU A 259 -14.07 16.32 -6.11
C LEU A 259 -13.37 14.99 -5.72
N LEU A 260 -12.63 14.94 -4.62
CA LEU A 260 -12.03 13.68 -4.11
C LEU A 260 -13.08 12.66 -3.67
N LEU A 261 -14.34 13.05 -3.51
CA LEU A 261 -15.46 12.12 -3.31
C LEU A 261 -15.88 11.39 -4.58
N VAL A 262 -15.51 11.88 -5.75
CA VAL A 262 -15.82 11.18 -7.01
C VAL A 262 -14.99 9.91 -7.07
N ALA A 263 -15.66 8.76 -7.13
CA ALA A 263 -14.96 7.49 -7.22
C ALA A 263 -13.93 7.50 -8.36
N ARG A 264 -12.70 7.08 -8.07
CA ARG A 264 -11.55 7.06 -8.99
C ARG A 264 -10.94 8.42 -9.33
N MET A 265 -11.35 9.52 -8.69
CA MET A 265 -10.67 10.80 -8.82
C MET A 265 -9.27 10.76 -8.22
N ASN A 266 -8.28 11.25 -8.94
CA ASN A 266 -6.94 11.46 -8.42
C ASN A 266 -6.62 12.95 -8.21
N SER A 267 -5.52 13.23 -7.51
CA SER A 267 -5.13 14.62 -7.18
C SER A 267 -4.80 15.47 -8.40
N ALA A 268 -4.23 14.87 -9.45
CA ALA A 268 -3.91 15.59 -10.70
C ALA A 268 -5.20 15.97 -11.45
N GLN A 269 -6.15 15.06 -11.56
CA GLN A 269 -7.47 15.33 -12.17
C GLN A 269 -8.24 16.38 -11.38
N ARG A 270 -8.21 16.31 -10.04
CA ARG A 270 -8.80 17.33 -9.16
C ARG A 270 -8.18 18.71 -9.45
N LYS A 271 -6.85 18.79 -9.54
CA LYS A 271 -6.13 20.03 -9.83
C LYS A 271 -6.56 20.62 -11.20
N ALA A 272 -6.60 19.79 -12.24
CA ALA A 272 -7.01 20.20 -13.57
C ALA A 272 -8.47 20.70 -13.61
N LEU A 273 -9.37 20.13 -12.79
CA LEU A 273 -10.75 20.60 -12.65
C LEU A 273 -10.82 21.93 -11.87
N HIS A 274 -10.02 22.10 -10.82
CA HIS A 274 -9.90 23.38 -10.11
C HIS A 274 -9.45 24.53 -11.02
N GLU A 275 -8.53 24.29 -11.95
CA GLU A 275 -8.11 25.25 -12.96
C GLU A 275 -9.28 25.66 -13.88
N ARG A 276 -10.23 24.74 -14.10
CA ARG A 276 -11.49 24.99 -14.82
C ARG A 276 -12.61 25.59 -13.95
N LYS A 277 -12.30 25.92 -12.68
CA LYS A 277 -13.25 26.46 -11.67
C LYS A 277 -14.37 25.48 -11.30
N ILE A 278 -14.07 24.17 -11.30
CA ILE A 278 -14.96 23.11 -10.86
C ILE A 278 -14.35 22.54 -9.57
N PHE A 279 -15.07 22.61 -8.44
CA PHE A 279 -14.54 22.31 -7.11
C PHE A 279 -15.32 21.19 -6.40
N THR A 280 -16.58 20.97 -6.77
CA THR A 280 -17.46 20.02 -6.09
C THR A 280 -17.96 18.91 -7.00
N VAL A 281 -18.42 17.80 -6.39
CA VAL A 281 -19.05 16.69 -7.12
C VAL A 281 -20.25 17.21 -7.92
N LYS A 282 -21.08 18.05 -7.31
CA LYS A 282 -22.26 18.62 -7.95
C LYS A 282 -21.89 19.51 -9.14
N GLU A 283 -20.90 20.40 -8.99
CA GLU A 283 -20.44 21.24 -10.10
C GLU A 283 -19.90 20.40 -11.26
N LEU A 284 -19.15 19.32 -10.98
CA LEU A 284 -18.68 18.42 -12.03
C LEU A 284 -19.84 17.69 -12.73
N ALA A 285 -20.84 17.25 -11.98
CA ALA A 285 -22.02 16.58 -12.54
C ALA A 285 -22.77 17.47 -13.54
N GLU A 286 -22.86 18.77 -13.26
CA GLU A 286 -23.60 19.76 -14.06
C GLU A 286 -22.74 20.47 -15.11
N ALA A 287 -21.40 20.32 -15.06
CA ALA A 287 -20.47 21.06 -15.91
C ALA A 287 -20.65 20.76 -17.40
N HIS A 288 -20.48 21.81 -18.22
CA HIS A 288 -20.29 21.64 -19.65
C HIS A 288 -18.79 21.57 -19.95
N LEU A 289 -18.33 20.43 -20.46
CA LEU A 289 -16.90 20.10 -20.64
C LEU A 289 -16.56 19.96 -22.14
N PRO A 290 -16.51 21.03 -22.91
CA PRO A 290 -16.14 20.94 -24.32
C PRO A 290 -14.69 20.48 -24.46
N GLY A 291 -14.45 19.52 -25.36
CA GLY A 291 -13.11 18.98 -25.62
C GLY A 291 -12.57 18.06 -24.53
N ALA A 292 -13.43 17.63 -23.59
CA ALA A 292 -13.03 16.66 -22.57
C ALA A 292 -12.66 15.31 -23.19
N ASN A 293 -11.60 14.70 -22.68
CA ASN A 293 -11.25 13.33 -23.03
C ASN A 293 -12.21 12.31 -22.37
N SER A 294 -12.16 11.07 -22.82
CA SER A 294 -13.03 10.00 -22.30
C SER A 294 -12.87 9.75 -20.80
N ALA A 295 -11.67 9.94 -20.25
CA ALA A 295 -11.42 9.76 -18.83
C ALA A 295 -12.16 10.81 -17.99
N LEU A 296 -12.13 12.09 -18.41
CA LEU A 296 -12.84 13.16 -17.72
C LEU A 296 -14.36 13.02 -17.85
N LEU A 297 -14.86 12.57 -19.01
CA LEU A 297 -16.28 12.29 -19.20
C LEU A 297 -16.76 11.14 -18.30
N ARG A 298 -15.95 10.09 -18.13
CA ARG A 298 -16.26 9.00 -17.18
C ARG A 298 -16.36 9.50 -15.73
N LEU A 299 -15.47 10.41 -15.31
CA LEU A 299 -15.55 11.04 -13.98
C LEU A 299 -16.79 11.92 -13.83
N GLN A 300 -17.15 12.67 -14.87
CA GLN A 300 -18.40 13.46 -14.87
C GLN A 300 -19.64 12.57 -14.74
N ASP A 301 -19.69 11.46 -15.47
CA ASP A 301 -20.79 10.51 -15.34
C ASP A 301 -20.83 9.84 -13.97
N GLN A 302 -19.65 9.59 -13.37
CA GLN A 302 -19.57 9.11 -11.99
C GLN A 302 -20.12 10.16 -11.01
N ALA A 303 -19.75 11.42 -11.17
CA ALA A 303 -20.27 12.53 -10.37
C ALA A 303 -21.80 12.67 -10.53
N ARG A 304 -22.34 12.51 -11.73
CA ARG A 304 -23.79 12.50 -12.00
C ARG A 304 -24.50 11.38 -11.25
N MET A 305 -23.94 10.16 -11.24
CA MET A 305 -24.48 9.03 -10.51
C MET A 305 -24.51 9.32 -9.00
N GLN A 306 -23.41 9.81 -8.45
CA GLN A 306 -23.27 10.13 -7.02
C GLN A 306 -24.20 11.28 -6.59
N SER A 307 -24.39 12.27 -7.44
CA SER A 307 -25.32 13.39 -7.20
C SER A 307 -26.80 13.03 -7.45
N GLY A 308 -27.10 11.82 -7.91
CA GLY A 308 -28.47 11.37 -8.20
C GLY A 308 -29.10 12.03 -9.45
N VAL A 309 -28.31 12.70 -10.30
CA VAL A 309 -28.76 13.35 -11.54
C VAL A 309 -28.60 12.43 -12.75
N GLY A 310 -27.76 11.40 -12.64
CA GLY A 310 -27.50 10.43 -13.68
C GLY A 310 -28.63 9.42 -13.87
N ALA A 311 -28.68 8.78 -15.05
CA ALA A 311 -29.55 7.64 -15.29
C ALA A 311 -29.17 6.48 -14.36
N SER A 312 -30.15 5.80 -13.81
CA SER A 312 -30.01 4.63 -12.93
C SER A 312 -30.85 3.49 -13.46
N ASP A 313 -30.31 2.28 -13.46
CA ASP A 313 -31.05 1.04 -13.78
C ASP A 313 -31.76 0.47 -12.57
N GLY A 314 -31.32 0.84 -11.36
CA GLY A 314 -31.95 0.43 -10.11
C GLY A 314 -31.47 1.21 -8.90
N GLU A 315 -32.26 1.14 -7.84
CA GLU A 315 -31.90 1.65 -6.51
C GLU A 315 -32.29 0.66 -5.41
N VAL A 316 -31.48 0.60 -4.37
CA VAL A 316 -31.77 -0.18 -3.16
C VAL A 316 -31.74 0.75 -1.94
N ARG A 317 -32.76 0.62 -1.10
CA ARG A 317 -32.86 1.29 0.21
C ARG A 317 -32.44 0.32 1.29
N TYR A 318 -31.58 0.74 2.18
CA TYR A 318 -31.10 -0.07 3.30
C TYR A 318 -30.91 0.76 4.54
N VAL A 319 -30.91 0.13 5.71
CA VAL A 319 -30.66 0.77 6.99
C VAL A 319 -29.27 0.40 7.47
N LYS A 320 -28.47 1.39 7.80
CA LYS A 320 -27.14 1.24 8.40
C LYS A 320 -27.01 2.23 9.56
N ASP A 321 -26.54 1.74 10.71
CA ASP A 321 -26.38 2.53 11.94
C ASP A 321 -27.66 3.29 12.35
N GLY A 322 -28.84 2.73 12.02
CA GLY A 322 -30.14 3.32 12.31
C GLY A 322 -30.62 4.39 11.32
N GLU A 323 -29.86 4.71 10.31
CA GLU A 323 -30.19 5.68 9.25
C GLU A 323 -30.55 4.98 7.92
N GLU A 324 -31.51 5.55 7.20
CA GLU A 324 -31.90 5.07 5.87
C GLU A 324 -30.94 5.61 4.81
N HIS A 325 -30.37 4.70 4.01
CA HIS A 325 -29.47 4.99 2.91
C HIS A 325 -30.03 4.49 1.60
N ILE A 326 -29.58 5.10 0.50
CA ILE A 326 -29.97 4.73 -0.86
C ILE A 326 -28.70 4.52 -1.68
N ILE A 327 -28.56 3.35 -2.27
CA ILE A 327 -27.53 3.10 -3.29
C ILE A 327 -28.19 2.92 -4.66
N ARG A 328 -27.64 3.59 -5.68
CA ARG A 328 -28.07 3.48 -7.06
C ARG A 328 -26.99 2.85 -7.91
N PHE A 329 -27.40 2.16 -8.96
CA PHE A 329 -26.45 1.62 -9.92
C PHE A 329 -26.97 1.76 -11.35
N ALA A 330 -26.03 1.77 -12.31
CA ALA A 330 -26.30 1.64 -13.73
C ALA A 330 -25.27 0.71 -14.38
N VAL A 331 -25.72 -0.15 -15.27
CA VAL A 331 -24.83 -1.00 -16.08
C VAL A 331 -24.30 -0.17 -17.26
N LEU A 332 -23.00 -0.22 -17.46
CA LEU A 332 -22.34 0.52 -18.54
C LEU A 332 -22.76 -0.02 -19.91
N PRO A 333 -22.89 0.83 -20.94
CA PRO A 333 -23.20 0.38 -22.29
C PRO A 333 -22.17 -0.60 -22.85
N GLU A 334 -20.89 -0.30 -22.60
CA GLU A 334 -19.77 -1.20 -22.85
C GLU A 334 -19.37 -1.79 -21.50
N ASN A 335 -19.59 -3.10 -21.31
CA ASN A 335 -19.41 -3.77 -20.04
C ASN A 335 -18.75 -5.14 -20.22
N ALA A 336 -18.15 -5.63 -19.15
CA ALA A 336 -17.41 -6.89 -19.08
C ALA A 336 -18.26 -8.06 -18.53
N LEU A 337 -19.60 -7.93 -18.46
CA LEU A 337 -20.46 -9.00 -17.94
C LEU A 337 -20.40 -10.28 -18.78
N ALA A 338 -20.16 -10.15 -20.09
CA ALA A 338 -19.98 -11.28 -20.99
C ALA A 338 -18.67 -12.06 -20.74
N GLU A 339 -17.73 -11.47 -20.04
CA GLU A 339 -16.43 -12.08 -19.71
C GLU A 339 -16.53 -12.98 -18.45
N LEU A 340 -17.59 -12.85 -17.66
CA LEU A 340 -17.81 -13.73 -16.52
C LEU A 340 -17.90 -15.19 -16.98
N PRO A 341 -17.15 -16.11 -16.35
CA PRO A 341 -17.27 -17.52 -16.66
C PRO A 341 -18.67 -18.07 -16.40
N SER A 342 -19.03 -19.11 -17.14
CA SER A 342 -20.27 -19.87 -16.87
C SER A 342 -20.18 -20.50 -15.47
N PRO A 343 -21.25 -20.42 -14.64
CA PRO A 343 -21.24 -21.01 -13.31
C PRO A 343 -20.98 -22.51 -13.36
N CYS A 344 -20.14 -23.00 -12.48
CA CYS A 344 -19.81 -24.41 -12.30
C CYS A 344 -20.08 -24.84 -10.85
N GLU A 345 -20.53 -26.09 -10.65
CA GLU A 345 -20.70 -26.65 -9.30
C GLU A 345 -19.37 -26.73 -8.53
N GLY A 346 -18.25 -26.68 -9.25
CA GLY A 346 -16.91 -26.65 -8.69
C GLY A 346 -16.46 -25.29 -8.20
N ASP A 347 -17.13 -24.21 -8.56
CA ASP A 347 -16.72 -22.84 -8.22
C ASP A 347 -16.53 -22.66 -6.71
N ILE A 348 -15.51 -21.86 -6.36
CA ILE A 348 -15.23 -21.46 -4.97
C ILE A 348 -15.04 -19.97 -4.88
N PHE A 349 -15.31 -19.43 -3.68
CA PHE A 349 -15.23 -18.02 -3.34
C PHE A 349 -14.25 -17.87 -2.19
N PHE A 350 -13.21 -17.10 -2.40
CA PHE A 350 -11.99 -17.16 -1.63
C PHE A 350 -11.60 -15.78 -1.10
N ASP A 351 -11.16 -15.74 0.16
CA ASP A 351 -10.68 -14.55 0.83
C ASP A 351 -9.58 -14.90 1.84
N PHE A 352 -8.59 -13.99 1.99
CA PHE A 352 -7.51 -14.10 2.96
C PHE A 352 -7.71 -13.17 4.15
N GLU A 353 -7.29 -13.66 5.34
CA GLU A 353 -7.02 -12.80 6.47
C GLU A 353 -5.54 -12.87 6.84
N GLY A 354 -4.91 -11.71 6.96
CA GLY A 354 -3.49 -11.63 7.26
C GLY A 354 -3.14 -10.48 8.20
N ASP A 355 -2.12 -10.70 9.03
CA ASP A 355 -1.53 -9.67 9.88
C ASP A 355 -0.16 -9.26 9.33
N PRO A 356 -0.03 -8.08 8.71
CA PRO A 356 1.22 -7.59 8.15
C PRO A 356 2.25 -7.22 9.22
N LEU A 357 1.85 -7.09 10.48
CA LEU A 357 2.71 -6.70 11.60
C LEU A 357 3.14 -7.91 12.46
N TRP A 358 2.63 -9.09 12.19
CA TRP A 358 3.01 -10.30 12.91
C TRP A 358 4.47 -10.68 12.69
N GLN A 359 5.13 -11.14 13.75
CA GLN A 359 6.48 -11.70 13.72
C GLN A 359 6.53 -13.01 14.52
N GLU A 360 7.22 -14.02 13.99
CA GLU A 360 7.53 -15.24 14.72
C GLU A 360 8.86 -15.08 15.46
N GLY A 361 8.78 -14.77 16.75
CA GLY A 361 9.97 -14.55 17.57
C GLY A 361 10.88 -13.45 17.01
N ALA A 362 12.19 -13.67 17.03
CA ALA A 362 13.21 -12.77 16.49
C ALA A 362 13.66 -13.13 15.06
N THR A 363 12.85 -13.86 14.30
CA THR A 363 13.22 -14.35 12.96
C THR A 363 13.30 -13.27 11.90
N GLY A 364 12.75 -12.10 12.18
CA GLY A 364 12.77 -10.96 11.26
C GLY A 364 11.86 -11.07 10.05
N VAL A 365 11.11 -12.14 9.90
CA VAL A 365 10.14 -12.32 8.83
C VAL A 365 8.78 -11.78 9.26
N TRP A 366 8.34 -10.71 8.61
CA TRP A 366 7.08 -10.03 8.88
C TRP A 366 5.91 -10.56 8.06
N GLY A 367 4.73 -10.46 8.69
CA GLY A 367 3.44 -10.78 8.10
C GLY A 367 3.13 -12.27 8.16
N LEU A 368 1.87 -12.58 8.40
CA LEU A 368 1.31 -13.94 8.40
C LEU A 368 -0.06 -13.89 7.77
N GLU A 369 -0.28 -14.71 6.75
CA GLU A 369 -1.64 -14.99 6.28
C GLU A 369 -2.21 -16.09 7.18
N TYR A 370 -3.00 -15.70 8.18
CA TYR A 370 -3.42 -16.61 9.24
C TYR A 370 -4.71 -17.39 8.95
N LEU A 371 -5.48 -16.97 7.92
CA LEU A 371 -6.69 -17.67 7.49
C LEU A 371 -6.87 -17.57 5.98
N PHE A 372 -7.09 -18.73 5.35
CA PHE A 372 -7.49 -18.88 3.97
C PHE A 372 -8.93 -19.38 3.98
N GLY A 373 -9.89 -18.51 3.74
CA GLY A 373 -11.31 -18.88 3.76
C GLY A 373 -11.86 -19.19 2.39
N VAL A 374 -12.64 -20.22 2.29
CA VAL A 374 -13.28 -20.66 1.06
C VAL A 374 -14.74 -20.98 1.31
N ILE A 375 -15.65 -20.45 0.49
CA ILE A 375 -17.03 -20.98 0.35
C ILE A 375 -17.14 -21.77 -0.94
N GLU A 376 -17.61 -23.00 -0.85
CA GLU A 376 -17.97 -23.81 -2.01
C GLU A 376 -19.33 -23.36 -2.59
N ALA A 377 -19.42 -23.26 -3.91
CA ALA A 377 -20.70 -22.97 -4.55
C ALA A 377 -21.80 -23.98 -4.07
N PRO A 378 -22.98 -23.48 -3.68
CA PRO A 378 -24.06 -24.38 -3.23
C PRO A 378 -24.51 -25.32 -4.34
N ALA A 379 -24.66 -26.60 -4.02
CA ALA A 379 -25.08 -27.62 -4.96
C ALA A 379 -26.49 -27.38 -5.55
N ARG A 380 -27.31 -26.57 -4.89
CA ARG A 380 -28.68 -26.17 -5.32
C ARG A 380 -29.02 -24.78 -4.78
N PRO A 381 -29.83 -23.99 -5.50
CA PRO A 381 -30.36 -22.74 -4.99
C PRO A 381 -31.05 -22.90 -3.62
N GLY A 382 -30.76 -22.02 -2.69
CA GLY A 382 -31.33 -22.01 -1.33
C GLY A 382 -30.65 -22.96 -0.32
N VAL A 383 -29.60 -23.67 -0.72
CA VAL A 383 -28.73 -24.40 0.22
C VAL A 383 -27.55 -23.50 0.55
N PRO A 384 -27.16 -23.32 1.82
CA PRO A 384 -25.95 -22.58 2.17
C PRO A 384 -24.70 -23.22 1.53
N GLY A 385 -23.77 -22.38 1.11
CA GLY A 385 -22.42 -22.83 0.74
C GLY A 385 -21.70 -23.47 1.94
N VAL A 386 -20.71 -24.28 1.67
CA VAL A 386 -19.90 -24.91 2.74
C VAL A 386 -18.65 -24.07 2.93
N PHE A 387 -18.49 -23.50 4.13
CA PHE A 387 -17.27 -22.77 4.50
C PHE A 387 -16.16 -23.74 4.91
N ARG A 388 -14.95 -23.47 4.41
CA ARG A 388 -13.72 -24.23 4.71
C ARG A 388 -12.62 -23.26 5.07
N PRO A 389 -12.25 -23.13 6.36
CA PRO A 389 -11.09 -22.38 6.80
C PRO A 389 -9.82 -23.23 6.76
N PHE A 390 -8.71 -22.65 6.28
CA PHE A 390 -7.35 -23.17 6.46
C PHE A 390 -6.60 -22.21 7.37
N TRP A 391 -6.42 -22.61 8.62
CA TRP A 391 -5.81 -21.78 9.65
C TRP A 391 -4.29 -21.97 9.73
N ALA A 392 -3.59 -20.86 10.01
CA ALA A 392 -2.17 -20.83 10.23
C ALA A 392 -1.82 -19.91 11.40
N HIS A 393 -1.15 -20.43 12.42
CA HIS A 393 -0.76 -19.66 13.60
C HIS A 393 0.75 -19.59 13.81
N SER A 394 1.52 -19.99 12.81
CA SER A 394 2.97 -19.93 12.73
C SER A 394 3.40 -19.92 11.27
N ARG A 395 4.65 -19.59 11.00
CA ARG A 395 5.20 -19.61 9.64
C ARG A 395 5.17 -21.00 8.99
N GLU A 396 5.43 -22.05 9.78
CA GLU A 396 5.35 -23.42 9.31
C GLU A 396 3.91 -23.82 8.99
N ALA A 397 2.96 -23.43 9.86
CA ALA A 397 1.53 -23.67 9.63
C ALA A 397 1.01 -22.91 8.40
N GLU A 398 1.52 -21.70 8.14
CA GLU A 398 1.16 -20.94 6.93
C GLU A 398 1.60 -21.65 5.65
N LYS A 399 2.83 -22.20 5.64
CA LYS A 399 3.28 -23.05 4.53
C LYS A 399 2.37 -24.25 4.32
N GLN A 400 1.99 -24.92 5.41
CA GLN A 400 1.11 -26.10 5.33
C GLN A 400 -0.28 -25.70 4.86
N ALA A 401 -0.90 -24.66 5.42
CA ALA A 401 -2.20 -24.16 4.99
C ALA A 401 -2.22 -23.74 3.51
N PHE A 402 -1.12 -23.11 3.05
CA PHE A 402 -0.95 -22.76 1.65
C PHE A 402 -0.91 -24.01 0.75
N LEU A 403 -0.12 -25.01 1.09
CA LEU A 403 -0.06 -26.27 0.33
C LEU A 403 -1.39 -27.04 0.37
N ASP A 404 -2.04 -27.12 1.52
CA ASP A 404 -3.35 -27.75 1.67
C ASP A 404 -4.42 -27.05 0.83
N PHE A 405 -4.37 -25.72 0.74
CA PHE A 405 -5.25 -24.95 -0.13
C PHE A 405 -4.96 -25.23 -1.62
N LEU A 406 -3.70 -25.26 -2.04
CA LEU A 406 -3.35 -25.61 -3.42
C LEU A 406 -3.83 -27.02 -3.79
N ASP A 407 -3.57 -27.99 -2.93
CA ASP A 407 -4.00 -29.38 -3.12
C ASP A 407 -5.53 -29.50 -3.16
N TYR A 408 -6.23 -28.80 -2.28
CA TYR A 408 -7.70 -28.76 -2.28
C TYR A 408 -8.25 -28.25 -3.62
N VAL A 409 -7.71 -27.15 -4.15
CA VAL A 409 -8.15 -26.60 -5.43
C VAL A 409 -7.83 -27.57 -6.59
N GLU A 410 -6.64 -28.15 -6.62
CA GLU A 410 -6.27 -29.10 -7.68
C GLU A 410 -7.14 -30.38 -7.65
N GLN A 411 -7.43 -30.94 -6.47
CA GLN A 411 -8.36 -32.06 -6.34
C GLN A 411 -9.77 -31.70 -6.81
N ARG A 412 -10.21 -30.48 -6.50
CA ARG A 412 -11.51 -29.97 -6.92
C ARG A 412 -11.58 -29.78 -8.45
N ARG A 413 -10.50 -29.27 -9.06
CA ARG A 413 -10.37 -29.13 -10.52
C ARG A 413 -10.41 -30.46 -11.26
N GLN A 414 -9.84 -31.53 -10.68
CA GLN A 414 -9.94 -32.87 -11.27
C GLN A 414 -11.40 -33.33 -11.37
N LYS A 415 -12.24 -32.96 -10.40
CA LYS A 415 -13.69 -33.29 -10.41
C LYS A 415 -14.50 -32.32 -11.26
N TYR A 416 -14.12 -31.05 -11.29
CA TYR A 416 -14.81 -29.97 -11.97
C TYR A 416 -13.81 -29.16 -12.82
N PRO A 417 -13.43 -29.62 -14.02
CA PRO A 417 -12.42 -29.00 -14.84
C PRO A 417 -12.70 -27.54 -15.21
N ASP A 418 -13.98 -27.16 -15.31
CA ASP A 418 -14.44 -25.83 -15.71
C ASP A 418 -14.68 -24.91 -14.50
N MET A 419 -14.22 -25.28 -13.30
CA MET A 419 -14.38 -24.44 -12.10
C MET A 419 -13.49 -23.20 -12.12
N HIS A 420 -13.91 -22.20 -11.37
CA HIS A 420 -13.11 -20.98 -11.11
C HIS A 420 -13.01 -20.68 -9.62
N VAL A 421 -11.98 -19.91 -9.27
CA VAL A 421 -11.73 -19.39 -7.94
C VAL A 421 -12.01 -17.89 -7.99
N TYR A 422 -13.13 -17.48 -7.41
CA TYR A 422 -13.55 -16.08 -7.39
C TYR A 422 -12.99 -15.37 -6.16
N HIS A 423 -12.53 -14.16 -6.36
CA HIS A 423 -12.03 -13.28 -5.29
C HIS A 423 -12.38 -11.81 -5.59
N TYR A 424 -12.10 -10.91 -4.65
CA TYR A 424 -12.39 -9.50 -4.83
C TYR A 424 -11.14 -8.64 -4.66
N ALA A 425 -10.71 -7.97 -5.74
CA ALA A 425 -9.50 -7.18 -5.87
C ALA A 425 -8.20 -8.01 -5.92
N ALA A 426 -7.05 -7.33 -5.87
CA ALA A 426 -5.76 -7.94 -6.20
C ALA A 426 -5.05 -8.61 -5.02
N TYR A 427 -5.64 -8.55 -3.81
CA TYR A 427 -4.95 -9.02 -2.60
C TYR A 427 -4.63 -10.51 -2.68
N GLU A 428 -5.61 -11.35 -3.01
CA GLU A 428 -5.50 -12.81 -3.03
C GLU A 428 -4.45 -13.27 -4.05
N LYS A 429 -4.46 -12.70 -5.26
CA LYS A 429 -3.43 -12.99 -6.28
C LYS A 429 -2.03 -12.59 -5.79
N THR A 430 -1.94 -11.45 -5.13
CA THR A 430 -0.66 -10.94 -4.60
C THR A 430 -0.16 -11.80 -3.44
N ALA A 431 -1.06 -12.20 -2.53
CA ALA A 431 -0.72 -13.08 -1.41
C ALA A 431 -0.26 -14.46 -1.89
N LEU A 432 -0.97 -15.10 -2.83
CA LEU A 432 -0.57 -16.40 -3.40
C LEU A 432 0.83 -16.34 -4.03
N ARG A 433 1.13 -15.28 -4.80
CA ARG A 433 2.48 -15.07 -5.37
C ARG A 433 3.55 -14.88 -4.29
N LYS A 434 3.26 -14.06 -3.27
CA LYS A 434 4.17 -13.82 -2.15
C LYS A 434 4.44 -15.10 -1.37
N LEU A 435 3.39 -15.86 -1.03
CA LEU A 435 3.51 -17.12 -0.29
C LEU A 435 4.32 -18.16 -1.07
N SER A 436 4.11 -18.30 -2.38
CA SER A 436 4.85 -19.25 -3.20
C SER A 436 6.36 -18.97 -3.21
N VAL A 437 6.75 -17.68 -3.27
CA VAL A 437 8.16 -17.27 -3.21
C VAL A 437 8.72 -17.43 -1.81
N MET A 438 7.99 -16.97 -0.78
CA MET A 438 8.45 -17.00 0.61
C MET A 438 8.66 -18.43 1.12
N HIS A 439 7.76 -19.35 0.78
CA HIS A 439 7.81 -20.74 1.21
C HIS A 439 8.60 -21.64 0.24
N VAL A 440 9.04 -21.10 -0.90
CA VAL A 440 9.73 -21.88 -1.98
C VAL A 440 8.90 -23.12 -2.34
N ALA A 441 7.60 -22.94 -2.55
CA ALA A 441 6.65 -24.03 -2.78
C ALA A 441 5.44 -23.55 -3.60
N GLY A 442 4.89 -24.41 -4.44
CA GLY A 442 3.65 -24.15 -5.18
C GLY A 442 3.75 -23.10 -6.29
N GLU A 443 4.94 -22.59 -6.61
CA GLU A 443 5.13 -21.51 -7.60
C GLU A 443 4.57 -21.90 -8.97
N ASP A 444 4.87 -23.10 -9.47
CA ASP A 444 4.40 -23.55 -10.78
C ASP A 444 2.88 -23.73 -10.81
N THR A 445 2.26 -24.12 -9.71
CA THR A 445 0.80 -24.23 -9.59
C THR A 445 0.15 -22.85 -9.64
N VAL A 446 0.66 -21.89 -8.85
CA VAL A 446 0.17 -20.51 -8.83
C VAL A 446 0.34 -19.85 -10.20
N ASP A 447 1.51 -20.00 -10.83
CA ASP A 447 1.80 -19.46 -12.16
C ASP A 447 0.84 -20.05 -13.22
N ARG A 448 0.59 -21.36 -13.17
CA ARG A 448 -0.36 -22.01 -14.05
C ARG A 448 -1.79 -21.48 -13.85
N TRP A 449 -2.25 -21.30 -12.60
CA TRP A 449 -3.57 -20.75 -12.30
C TRP A 449 -3.76 -19.33 -12.85
N LEU A 450 -2.71 -18.49 -12.72
CA LEU A 450 -2.72 -17.14 -13.28
C LEU A 450 -2.81 -17.15 -14.82
N ARG A 451 -2.07 -18.04 -15.48
CA ARG A 451 -2.08 -18.14 -16.95
C ARG A 451 -3.37 -18.73 -17.51
N GLU A 452 -3.94 -19.70 -16.83
CA GLU A 452 -5.20 -20.36 -17.23
C GLU A 452 -6.45 -19.50 -16.90
N GLY A 453 -6.29 -18.38 -16.21
CA GLY A 453 -7.41 -17.53 -15.80
C GLY A 453 -8.33 -18.21 -14.76
N LEU A 454 -7.80 -19.16 -13.96
CA LEU A 454 -8.55 -19.82 -12.91
C LEU A 454 -9.04 -18.84 -11.84
N LEU A 455 -8.24 -17.80 -11.54
CA LEU A 455 -8.54 -16.77 -10.55
C LEU A 455 -9.34 -15.64 -11.20
N VAL A 456 -10.58 -15.45 -10.79
CA VAL A 456 -11.51 -14.45 -11.33
C VAL A 456 -11.68 -13.31 -10.36
N ASP A 457 -11.15 -12.14 -10.69
CA ASP A 457 -11.28 -10.92 -9.89
C ASP A 457 -12.59 -10.18 -10.20
N LEU A 458 -13.57 -10.30 -9.31
CA LEU A 458 -14.87 -9.65 -9.47
C LEU A 458 -14.79 -8.11 -9.37
N TYR A 459 -13.78 -7.54 -8.70
CA TYR A 459 -13.60 -6.10 -8.68
C TYR A 459 -13.41 -5.51 -10.08
N GLN A 460 -12.66 -6.20 -10.94
CA GLN A 460 -12.46 -5.77 -12.33
C GLN A 460 -13.77 -5.84 -13.12
N THR A 461 -14.52 -6.92 -12.95
CA THR A 461 -15.84 -7.06 -13.60
C THR A 461 -16.79 -5.94 -13.16
N VAL A 462 -16.90 -5.69 -11.85
CA VAL A 462 -17.72 -4.59 -11.30
C VAL A 462 -17.29 -3.26 -11.89
N ARG A 463 -16.01 -2.94 -11.81
CA ARG A 463 -15.44 -1.66 -12.23
C ARG A 463 -15.65 -1.36 -13.72
N ASN A 464 -15.63 -2.40 -14.56
CA ASN A 464 -15.79 -2.30 -16.00
C ASN A 464 -17.23 -2.47 -16.46
N SER A 465 -18.16 -2.87 -15.56
CA SER A 465 -19.53 -3.15 -15.93
C SER A 465 -20.56 -2.26 -15.29
N ILE A 466 -20.25 -1.69 -14.10
CA ILE A 466 -21.25 -1.01 -13.28
C ILE A 466 -20.74 0.34 -12.83
N ARG A 467 -21.65 1.30 -12.75
CA ARG A 467 -21.48 2.58 -12.05
C ARG A 467 -22.39 2.61 -10.84
N ILE A 468 -21.91 3.04 -9.70
CA ILE A 468 -22.67 3.11 -8.45
C ILE A 468 -22.65 4.52 -7.86
N SER A 469 -23.62 4.83 -7.02
CA SER A 469 -23.73 6.14 -6.35
C SER A 469 -22.75 6.32 -5.16
N GLU A 470 -21.95 5.32 -4.85
CA GLU A 470 -20.96 5.36 -3.78
C GLU A 470 -19.63 5.98 -4.25
N ASN A 471 -18.84 6.48 -3.29
CA ASN A 471 -17.54 7.11 -3.54
C ASN A 471 -16.38 6.12 -3.74
N SER A 472 -16.64 4.83 -3.63
CA SER A 472 -15.67 3.77 -3.90
C SER A 472 -16.37 2.48 -4.32
N TYR A 473 -15.61 1.60 -4.95
CA TYR A 473 -16.06 0.26 -5.37
C TYR A 473 -15.59 -0.84 -4.40
N SER A 474 -15.43 -0.52 -3.11
CA SER A 474 -15.19 -1.53 -2.09
C SER A 474 -16.38 -2.50 -2.03
N ILE A 475 -16.13 -3.80 -1.82
CA ILE A 475 -17.19 -4.81 -1.71
C ILE A 475 -18.24 -4.42 -0.66
N LYS A 476 -17.79 -3.85 0.47
CA LYS A 476 -18.64 -3.34 1.57
C LYS A 476 -19.65 -2.27 1.14
N LYS A 477 -19.33 -1.51 0.08
CA LYS A 477 -20.20 -0.50 -0.51
C LYS A 477 -21.20 -1.09 -1.50
N LEU A 478 -20.90 -2.25 -2.04
CA LEU A 478 -21.73 -2.97 -3.00
C LEU A 478 -22.75 -3.90 -2.32
N GLU A 479 -22.44 -4.41 -1.12
CA GLU A 479 -23.24 -5.37 -0.37
C GLU A 479 -24.74 -5.04 -0.30
N PRO A 480 -25.17 -3.77 -0.09
CA PRO A 480 -26.59 -3.46 -0.07
C PRO A 480 -27.33 -3.80 -1.38
N LEU A 481 -26.62 -3.91 -2.52
CA LEU A 481 -27.21 -4.25 -3.81
C LEU A 481 -27.64 -5.72 -3.92
N TYR A 482 -26.98 -6.63 -3.18
CA TYR A 482 -27.18 -8.09 -3.36
C TYR A 482 -27.30 -8.89 -2.05
N MET A 483 -26.88 -8.37 -0.88
CA MET A 483 -26.97 -9.08 0.39
C MET A 483 -28.34 -8.91 1.07
N GLY A 484 -29.21 -8.05 0.56
CA GLY A 484 -30.53 -7.81 1.10
C GLY A 484 -30.48 -7.32 2.56
N THR A 485 -31.08 -8.09 3.47
CA THR A 485 -31.07 -7.77 4.92
C THR A 485 -29.88 -8.38 5.67
N ASN A 486 -29.09 -9.23 5.00
CA ASN A 486 -27.93 -9.90 5.60
C ASN A 486 -26.67 -9.01 5.47
N LEU A 487 -26.74 -7.80 6.03
CA LEU A 487 -25.59 -6.89 6.06
C LEU A 487 -24.67 -7.23 7.25
N ARG A 488 -23.41 -6.78 7.15
CA ARG A 488 -22.35 -7.04 8.14
C ARG A 488 -22.83 -6.71 9.56
N SER A 489 -22.60 -7.63 10.48
CA SER A 489 -22.82 -7.49 11.90
C SER A 489 -21.66 -8.15 12.64
N GLY A 490 -21.38 -7.74 13.88
CA GLY A 490 -20.29 -8.31 14.68
C GLY A 490 -19.25 -7.28 15.09
N ASP A 491 -18.26 -7.73 15.86
CA ASP A 491 -17.21 -6.88 16.43
C ASP A 491 -16.09 -6.62 15.39
N VAL A 492 -15.75 -7.62 14.57
CA VAL A 492 -14.79 -7.49 13.47
C VAL A 492 -15.49 -6.91 12.24
N LYS A 493 -15.21 -5.65 11.90
CA LYS A 493 -15.92 -4.91 10.84
C LYS A 493 -15.09 -4.61 9.61
N ASP A 494 -13.78 -4.68 9.71
CA ASP A 494 -12.86 -4.43 8.62
C ASP A 494 -11.52 -5.15 8.83
N ALA A 495 -10.65 -5.11 7.83
CA ALA A 495 -9.35 -5.78 7.85
C ALA A 495 -8.45 -5.29 9.00
N GLY A 496 -8.52 -4.00 9.39
CA GLY A 496 -7.77 -3.48 10.54
C GLY A 496 -8.24 -4.08 11.85
N ALA A 497 -9.56 -4.18 12.04
CA ALA A 497 -10.15 -4.85 13.21
C ALA A 497 -9.80 -6.36 13.25
N SER A 498 -9.71 -7.03 12.08
CA SER A 498 -9.28 -8.43 11.99
C SER A 498 -7.83 -8.61 12.45
N VAL A 499 -6.92 -7.72 12.04
CA VAL A 499 -5.52 -7.71 12.50
C VAL A 499 -5.42 -7.52 14.02
N VAL A 500 -6.14 -6.54 14.57
CA VAL A 500 -6.15 -6.28 16.02
C VAL A 500 -6.73 -7.47 16.79
N ALA A 501 -7.84 -8.05 16.31
CA ALA A 501 -8.44 -9.25 16.89
C ALA A 501 -7.46 -10.44 16.86
N TYR A 502 -6.72 -10.62 15.75
CA TYR A 502 -5.72 -11.69 15.69
C TYR A 502 -4.55 -11.48 16.66
N ALA A 503 -4.08 -10.24 16.83
CA ALA A 503 -3.09 -9.91 17.85
C ALA A 503 -3.60 -10.22 19.27
N GLN A 504 -4.86 -9.86 19.58
CA GLN A 504 -5.52 -10.20 20.85
C GLN A 504 -5.67 -11.73 21.04
N TYR A 505 -5.98 -12.46 19.96
CA TYR A 505 -5.97 -13.93 20.00
C TYR A 505 -4.59 -14.47 20.39
N CYS A 506 -3.51 -13.96 19.81
CA CYS A 506 -2.15 -14.36 20.15
C CYS A 506 -1.84 -14.08 21.64
N GLU A 507 -2.22 -12.91 22.15
CA GLU A 507 -2.05 -12.55 23.57
C GLU A 507 -2.86 -13.49 24.49
N ALA A 508 -4.12 -13.79 24.16
CA ALA A 508 -4.97 -14.67 24.93
C ALA A 508 -4.45 -16.12 24.96
N ARG A 509 -4.00 -16.61 23.80
CA ARG A 509 -3.35 -17.93 23.67
C ARG A 509 -2.09 -18.04 24.54
N ASP A 510 -1.21 -17.05 24.45
CA ASP A 510 0.09 -17.04 25.12
C ASP A 510 -0.06 -16.79 26.64
N SER A 511 -1.20 -16.20 27.06
CA SER A 511 -1.60 -16.00 28.46
C SER A 511 -2.46 -17.14 29.03
N ASP A 512 -2.56 -18.29 28.34
CA ASP A 512 -3.35 -19.47 28.74
C ASP A 512 -4.84 -19.16 29.02
N GLN A 513 -5.47 -18.38 28.12
CA GLN A 513 -6.89 -18.00 28.15
C GLN A 513 -7.65 -18.67 26.98
N PRO A 514 -7.88 -20.00 26.99
CA PRO A 514 -8.37 -20.74 25.83
C PRO A 514 -9.82 -20.38 25.44
N GLU A 515 -10.67 -20.02 26.37
CA GLU A 515 -12.07 -19.62 26.07
C GLU A 515 -12.12 -18.29 25.33
N GLU A 516 -11.32 -17.32 25.75
CA GLU A 516 -11.23 -16.03 25.08
C GLU A 516 -10.56 -16.16 23.70
N ALA A 517 -9.48 -16.93 23.60
CA ALA A 517 -8.83 -17.21 22.33
C ALA A 517 -9.81 -17.86 21.33
N ALA A 518 -10.61 -18.84 21.77
CA ALA A 518 -11.59 -19.50 20.93
C ALA A 518 -12.73 -18.53 20.50
N ARG A 519 -13.17 -17.63 21.39
CA ARG A 519 -14.19 -16.62 21.08
C ARG A 519 -13.71 -15.66 20.00
N ILE A 520 -12.45 -15.19 20.10
CA ILE A 520 -11.86 -14.27 19.13
C ILE A 520 -11.71 -14.95 17.76
N LEU A 521 -11.19 -16.18 17.71
CA LEU A 521 -11.08 -16.91 16.46
C LEU A 521 -12.43 -17.16 15.78
N ALA A 522 -13.48 -17.44 16.56
CA ALA A 522 -14.82 -17.57 16.02
C ALA A 522 -15.29 -16.26 15.35
N GLY A 523 -15.05 -15.11 15.97
CA GLY A 523 -15.39 -13.82 15.38
C GLY A 523 -14.64 -13.52 14.07
N ILE A 524 -13.35 -13.88 14.00
CA ILE A 524 -12.54 -13.75 12.77
C ILE A 524 -13.08 -14.73 11.70
N SER A 525 -13.41 -15.97 12.08
CA SER A 525 -13.99 -16.98 11.18
C SER A 525 -15.29 -16.50 10.56
N ASP A 526 -16.21 -15.97 11.38
CA ASP A 526 -17.51 -15.45 10.94
C ASP A 526 -17.34 -14.27 9.98
N TYR A 527 -16.35 -13.40 10.25
CA TYR A 527 -16.03 -12.26 9.39
C TYR A 527 -15.54 -12.73 8.00
N ASN A 528 -14.58 -13.65 7.95
CA ASN A 528 -14.04 -14.18 6.70
C ASN A 528 -15.07 -15.03 5.93
N GLU A 529 -15.88 -15.84 6.62
CA GLU A 529 -17.01 -16.56 5.99
C GLU A 529 -17.96 -15.59 5.32
N TYR A 530 -18.27 -14.45 5.97
CA TYR A 530 -19.12 -13.42 5.39
C TYR A 530 -18.48 -12.78 4.14
N ASP A 531 -17.17 -12.53 4.12
CA ASP A 531 -16.49 -11.98 2.96
C ASP A 531 -16.51 -12.94 1.76
N CYS A 532 -16.28 -14.23 2.01
CA CYS A 532 -16.43 -15.27 1.00
C CYS A 532 -17.89 -15.37 0.49
N LEU A 533 -18.90 -15.30 1.39
CA LEU A 533 -20.31 -15.30 1.03
C LEU A 533 -20.69 -14.05 0.22
N SER A 534 -20.20 -12.88 0.61
CA SER A 534 -20.42 -11.64 -0.13
C SER A 534 -19.88 -11.73 -1.56
N THR A 535 -18.73 -12.36 -1.75
CA THR A 535 -18.11 -12.60 -3.06
C THR A 535 -18.97 -13.56 -3.91
N LEU A 536 -19.54 -14.61 -3.31
CA LEU A 536 -20.50 -15.53 -3.97
C LEU A 536 -21.75 -14.79 -4.44
N GLU A 537 -22.38 -14.01 -3.55
CA GLU A 537 -23.62 -13.32 -3.87
C GLU A 537 -23.39 -12.19 -4.88
N LEU A 538 -22.23 -11.51 -4.83
CA LEU A 538 -21.83 -10.55 -5.84
C LEU A 538 -21.75 -11.20 -7.23
N ARG A 539 -21.07 -12.35 -7.37
CA ARG A 539 -21.01 -13.10 -8.63
C ARG A 539 -22.40 -13.45 -9.15
N ASN A 540 -23.28 -13.94 -8.27
CA ASN A 540 -24.63 -14.30 -8.63
C ASN A 540 -25.42 -13.09 -9.14
N TRP A 541 -25.36 -11.97 -8.44
CA TRP A 541 -26.00 -10.71 -8.83
C TRP A 541 -25.49 -10.19 -10.18
N LEU A 542 -24.19 -10.25 -10.45
CA LEU A 542 -23.62 -9.87 -11.75
C LEU A 542 -24.12 -10.75 -12.89
N LEU A 543 -24.27 -12.05 -12.67
CA LEU A 543 -24.84 -12.98 -13.64
C LEU A 543 -26.34 -12.71 -13.87
N ASP A 544 -27.09 -12.32 -12.85
CA ASP A 544 -28.49 -11.94 -12.99
C ASP A 544 -28.64 -10.66 -13.82
N LEU A 545 -27.80 -9.65 -13.57
CA LEU A 545 -27.75 -8.44 -14.40
C LEU A 545 -27.40 -8.74 -15.86
N ALA A 546 -26.46 -9.65 -16.11
CA ALA A 546 -26.12 -10.09 -17.46
C ALA A 546 -27.33 -10.75 -18.14
N ARG A 547 -28.01 -11.67 -17.43
CA ARG A 547 -29.18 -12.40 -17.92
C ARG A 547 -30.34 -11.45 -18.25
N GLU A 548 -30.63 -10.47 -17.40
CA GLU A 548 -31.67 -9.46 -17.64
C GLU A 548 -31.44 -8.66 -18.93
N ARG A 549 -30.18 -8.53 -19.34
CA ARG A 549 -29.76 -7.84 -20.57
C ARG A 549 -29.56 -8.75 -21.77
N GLY A 550 -29.87 -10.06 -21.62
CA GLY A 550 -29.66 -11.04 -22.67
C GLY A 550 -28.17 -11.34 -22.96
N ILE A 551 -27.27 -11.02 -22.02
CA ILE A 551 -25.85 -11.31 -22.11
C ILE A 551 -25.61 -12.70 -21.51
N GLY A 552 -25.10 -13.64 -22.32
CA GLY A 552 -24.73 -14.96 -21.83
C GLY A 552 -23.35 -14.94 -21.16
N PRO A 553 -23.15 -15.66 -20.05
CA PRO A 553 -21.83 -15.82 -19.46
C PRO A 553 -20.89 -16.59 -20.41
N GLY A 554 -19.61 -16.23 -20.43
CA GLY A 554 -18.60 -16.86 -21.31
C GLY A 554 -18.78 -16.55 -22.80
N THR A 555 -19.70 -15.65 -23.18
CA THR A 555 -19.91 -15.25 -24.59
C THR A 555 -19.01 -14.04 -24.99
N GLY A 556 -18.45 -13.33 -24.04
CA GLY A 556 -17.30 -12.48 -24.27
C GLY A 556 -16.23 -13.37 -24.92
N ALA A 557 -15.62 -12.94 -26.00
CA ALA A 557 -14.57 -13.71 -26.63
C ALA A 557 -13.62 -14.18 -25.54
N ALA A 558 -13.70 -15.48 -25.21
CA ALA A 558 -12.62 -16.11 -24.47
C ALA A 558 -11.39 -15.68 -25.24
N VAL A 559 -10.61 -14.79 -24.66
CA VAL A 559 -9.31 -14.48 -25.20
C VAL A 559 -8.56 -15.79 -25.03
N VAL A 560 -8.67 -16.64 -26.04
CA VAL A 560 -7.63 -17.62 -26.28
C VAL A 560 -6.39 -16.76 -26.25
N PRO A 561 -5.46 -16.96 -25.32
CA PRO A 561 -4.22 -16.19 -25.29
C PRO A 561 -3.74 -16.27 -26.75
N ALA A 562 -3.79 -15.14 -27.47
CA ALA A 562 -3.26 -15.12 -28.83
C ALA A 562 -1.88 -15.74 -28.66
N GLU A 563 -1.61 -16.82 -29.38
CA GLU A 563 -0.33 -17.52 -29.25
C GLU A 563 0.69 -16.40 -29.13
N LEU A 564 1.28 -16.30 -27.94
CA LEU A 564 2.22 -15.24 -27.61
C LEU A 564 3.17 -15.17 -28.79
N PRO A 565 3.39 -14.01 -29.42
CA PRO A 565 4.37 -13.95 -30.48
C PRO A 565 5.60 -14.65 -29.92
N ALA A 566 6.00 -15.75 -30.53
CA ALA A 566 7.09 -16.57 -30.07
C ALA A 566 8.39 -15.76 -30.20
N SER A 567 8.53 -14.78 -29.29
CA SER A 567 9.86 -14.33 -28.94
C SER A 567 10.46 -15.52 -28.20
N ALA A 568 11.67 -15.92 -28.57
CA ALA A 568 12.43 -17.00 -27.92
C ALA A 568 12.37 -16.84 -26.37
N ASP A 569 12.24 -15.62 -25.87
CA ASP A 569 12.15 -15.25 -24.46
C ASP A 569 10.85 -15.70 -23.77
N LEU A 570 9.72 -15.80 -24.49
CA LEU A 570 8.43 -16.25 -23.93
C LEU A 570 8.29 -17.78 -24.01
N ALA A 571 8.83 -18.41 -25.06
CA ALA A 571 8.88 -19.86 -25.15
C ALA A 571 9.79 -20.48 -24.07
N GLU A 572 10.87 -19.78 -23.66
CA GLU A 572 11.71 -20.19 -22.53
C GLU A 572 11.01 -20.02 -21.17
N ALA A 573 10.10 -19.05 -21.03
CA ALA A 573 9.35 -18.84 -19.80
C ALA A 573 8.27 -19.92 -19.55
N ASP A 574 7.80 -20.58 -20.62
CA ASP A 574 6.77 -21.61 -20.61
C ASP A 574 7.32 -23.05 -20.56
N ALA A 575 8.63 -23.24 -20.62
CA ALA A 575 9.19 -24.58 -20.53
C ALA A 575 9.01 -25.14 -19.10
N ASP A 576 8.44 -26.33 -18.99
CA ASP A 576 8.52 -27.17 -17.78
C ASP A 576 9.98 -27.29 -17.30
N LEU A 577 10.19 -27.72 -16.04
CA LEU A 577 11.52 -27.99 -15.50
C LEU A 577 12.37 -28.72 -16.54
N GLY A 578 13.48 -28.12 -16.92
CA GLY A 578 14.36 -28.73 -17.92
C GLY A 578 14.96 -30.05 -17.40
N PRO A 579 15.43 -30.92 -18.30
CA PRO A 579 16.02 -32.22 -17.89
C PRO A 579 17.11 -32.11 -16.83
N ALA A 580 17.88 -31.03 -16.86
CA ALA A 580 18.92 -30.77 -15.84
C ALA A 580 18.32 -30.42 -14.47
N GLU A 581 17.23 -29.66 -14.41
CA GLU A 581 16.54 -29.32 -13.19
C GLU A 581 15.88 -30.56 -12.56
N LEU A 582 15.23 -31.39 -13.36
CA LEU A 582 14.64 -32.65 -12.92
C LEU A 582 15.70 -33.59 -12.36
N ALA A 583 16.82 -33.76 -13.04
CA ALA A 583 17.93 -34.57 -12.55
C ALA A 583 18.52 -34.05 -11.24
N LEU A 584 18.65 -32.73 -11.08
CA LEU A 584 19.13 -32.13 -9.83
C LEU A 584 18.11 -32.28 -8.70
N ALA A 585 16.81 -32.20 -8.99
CA ALA A 585 15.75 -32.42 -8.01
C ALA A 585 15.76 -33.84 -7.43
N GLU A 586 16.00 -34.86 -8.27
CA GLU A 586 16.13 -36.26 -7.81
C GLU A 586 17.25 -36.44 -6.76
N PHE A 587 18.37 -35.71 -6.90
CA PHE A 587 19.45 -35.75 -5.90
C PHE A 587 19.10 -35.04 -4.60
N LEU A 588 18.14 -34.15 -4.59
CA LEU A 588 17.72 -33.41 -3.40
C LEU A 588 16.62 -34.14 -2.60
N GLU A 589 16.02 -35.19 -3.17
CA GLU A 589 15.00 -35.98 -2.50
C GLU A 589 15.52 -36.62 -1.19
N PRO A 590 14.68 -36.71 -0.14
CA PRO A 590 15.03 -37.40 1.08
C PRO A 590 15.38 -38.88 0.80
N GLY A 591 16.59 -39.31 1.16
CA GLY A 591 17.06 -40.68 0.93
C GLY A 591 17.96 -40.85 -0.29
N SER A 592 18.34 -39.81 -0.98
CA SER A 592 19.32 -39.86 -2.11
C SER A 592 20.72 -40.32 -1.72
N GLY A 593 21.02 -40.43 -0.39
CA GLY A 593 22.32 -40.86 0.10
C GLY A 593 23.47 -39.86 -0.03
N LEU A 594 23.17 -38.64 -0.50
CA LEU A 594 24.16 -37.54 -0.63
C LEU A 594 24.57 -37.01 0.76
N PRO A 595 25.88 -36.78 0.99
CA PRO A 595 26.35 -36.00 2.14
C PRO A 595 25.77 -34.61 2.18
N ASP A 596 25.61 -34.01 3.36
CA ASP A 596 24.98 -32.69 3.52
C ASP A 596 25.70 -31.58 2.75
N ALA A 597 27.06 -31.62 2.71
CA ALA A 597 27.83 -30.64 1.95
C ALA A 597 27.57 -30.74 0.44
N ASP A 598 27.46 -31.95 -0.10
CA ASP A 598 27.17 -32.21 -1.51
C ASP A 598 25.72 -31.85 -1.85
N ARG A 599 24.79 -32.13 -0.91
CA ARG A 599 23.37 -31.73 -1.04
C ARG A 599 23.22 -30.23 -1.14
N GLN A 600 23.96 -29.45 -0.33
CA GLN A 600 23.96 -27.99 -0.42
C GLN A 600 24.52 -27.50 -1.77
N ALA A 601 25.60 -28.09 -2.24
CA ALA A 601 26.18 -27.75 -3.55
C ALA A 601 25.19 -28.05 -4.69
N VAL A 602 24.49 -29.19 -4.65
CA VAL A 602 23.46 -29.56 -5.63
C VAL A 602 22.27 -28.58 -5.57
N ALA A 603 21.85 -28.16 -4.37
CA ALA A 603 20.76 -27.18 -4.22
C ALA A 603 21.14 -25.81 -4.82
N ILE A 604 22.39 -25.36 -4.60
CA ILE A 604 22.93 -24.12 -5.21
C ILE A 604 22.96 -24.24 -6.74
N LEU A 605 23.40 -25.38 -7.26
CA LEU A 605 23.46 -25.62 -8.70
C LEU A 605 22.05 -25.65 -9.33
N ALA A 606 21.09 -26.31 -8.68
CA ALA A 606 19.69 -26.31 -9.11
C ALA A 606 19.11 -24.89 -9.11
N ALA A 607 19.42 -24.10 -8.08
CA ALA A 607 19.04 -22.69 -8.03
C ALA A 607 19.68 -21.86 -9.16
N ALA A 608 20.92 -22.13 -9.52
CA ALA A 608 21.63 -21.40 -10.57
C ALA A 608 21.10 -21.75 -11.97
N VAL A 609 20.75 -22.99 -12.24
CA VAL A 609 20.27 -23.46 -13.57
C VAL A 609 19.01 -22.71 -14.00
N SER A 610 18.08 -22.45 -13.08
CA SER A 610 16.81 -21.79 -13.40
C SER A 610 16.77 -20.29 -13.03
N TYR A 611 17.90 -19.70 -12.67
CA TYR A 611 17.95 -18.33 -12.15
C TYR A 611 17.28 -17.31 -13.08
N HIS A 612 17.68 -17.25 -14.35
CA HIS A 612 17.13 -16.27 -15.31
C HIS A 612 15.64 -16.46 -15.57
N ARG A 613 15.16 -17.70 -15.58
CA ARG A 613 13.73 -18.00 -15.74
C ARG A 613 12.93 -17.45 -14.57
N ARG A 614 13.39 -17.67 -13.33
CA ARG A 614 12.71 -17.14 -12.12
C ARG A 614 12.74 -15.61 -12.04
N GLU A 615 13.88 -14.98 -12.40
CA GLU A 615 13.98 -13.52 -12.48
C GLU A 615 12.98 -12.90 -13.47
N ARG A 616 12.82 -13.53 -14.64
CA ARG A 616 11.85 -13.09 -15.64
C ARG A 616 10.39 -13.22 -15.18
N LYS A 617 10.05 -14.24 -14.38
CA LYS A 617 8.69 -14.41 -13.85
C LYS A 617 8.25 -13.20 -13.03
N ALA A 618 9.08 -12.68 -12.15
CA ALA A 618 8.75 -11.51 -11.34
C ALA A 618 8.44 -10.27 -12.20
N PHE A 619 9.22 -10.05 -13.27
CA PHE A 619 8.96 -8.99 -14.24
C PHE A 619 7.59 -9.17 -14.93
N TRP A 620 7.31 -10.37 -15.45
CA TRP A 620 6.07 -10.65 -16.17
C TRP A 620 4.85 -10.60 -15.25
N TRP A 621 4.95 -11.07 -14.03
CA TRP A 621 3.86 -10.96 -13.05
C TRP A 621 3.52 -9.49 -12.75
N ALA A 622 4.52 -8.63 -12.57
CA ALA A 622 4.29 -7.20 -12.39
C ALA A 622 3.68 -6.55 -13.64
N HIS A 623 4.14 -6.95 -14.84
CA HIS A 623 3.61 -6.47 -16.10
C HIS A 623 2.14 -6.86 -16.30
N PHE A 624 1.79 -8.12 -16.06
CA PHE A 624 0.40 -8.60 -16.17
C PHE A 624 -0.51 -7.98 -15.13
N ASP A 625 -0.03 -7.80 -13.89
CA ASP A 625 -0.76 -7.09 -12.86
C ASP A 625 -1.11 -5.65 -13.29
N ARG A 626 -0.18 -4.94 -13.91
CA ARG A 626 -0.45 -3.60 -14.47
C ARG A 626 -1.46 -3.65 -15.64
N CYS A 627 -1.41 -4.67 -16.46
CA CYS A 627 -2.40 -4.85 -17.54
C CYS A 627 -3.80 -5.13 -17.00
N GLU A 628 -3.92 -5.92 -15.93
CA GLU A 628 -5.19 -6.21 -15.29
C GLU A 628 -5.74 -5.01 -14.53
N ASN A 629 -4.95 -4.41 -13.67
CA ASN A 629 -5.38 -3.36 -12.74
C ASN A 629 -5.35 -1.94 -13.34
N GLY A 630 -4.56 -1.74 -14.40
CA GLY A 630 -4.36 -0.45 -15.04
C GLY A 630 -3.68 0.58 -14.12
N PRO A 631 -3.55 1.83 -14.57
CA PRO A 631 -2.99 2.91 -13.76
C PRO A 631 -4.01 3.31 -12.68
N ASP A 632 -4.00 2.61 -11.56
CA ASP A 632 -4.77 2.95 -10.37
C ASP A 632 -4.03 3.99 -9.51
N ALA A 633 -4.71 4.60 -8.53
CA ALA A 633 -4.13 5.56 -7.57
C ALA A 633 -2.92 5.02 -6.78
N ARG A 634 -2.69 3.71 -6.79
CA ARG A 634 -1.51 3.04 -6.23
C ARG A 634 -0.28 3.12 -7.14
N HIS A 635 -0.45 3.23 -8.45
CA HIS A 635 0.62 3.23 -9.45
C HIS A 635 1.43 4.53 -9.59
N PRO A 636 1.02 5.71 -9.11
CA PRO A 636 1.92 6.88 -9.08
C PRO A 636 3.22 6.66 -8.30
N GLN A 637 3.29 5.59 -7.50
CA GLN A 637 4.50 5.22 -6.74
C GLN A 637 5.27 4.04 -7.37
N ASP A 638 4.71 3.39 -8.40
CA ASP A 638 5.36 2.26 -9.06
C ASP A 638 6.46 2.78 -9.99
N ARG A 639 7.67 2.31 -9.77
CA ARG A 639 8.79 2.58 -10.68
C ARG A 639 8.54 1.94 -12.04
N ASN A 640 9.16 2.51 -13.07
CA ASN A 640 9.08 2.04 -14.45
C ASN A 640 7.66 2.08 -15.04
N VAL A 641 6.89 3.09 -14.65
CA VAL A 641 5.60 3.45 -15.25
C VAL A 641 5.65 4.88 -15.73
N PHE A 642 5.31 5.11 -17.00
CA PHE A 642 5.09 6.42 -17.59
C PHE A 642 3.60 6.60 -17.85
N LEU A 643 2.96 7.49 -17.08
CA LEU A 643 1.55 7.79 -17.24
C LEU A 643 1.36 8.83 -18.35
N VAL A 644 0.86 8.39 -19.50
CA VAL A 644 0.64 9.27 -20.65
C VAL A 644 -0.65 10.08 -20.45
N GLU A 645 -0.53 11.40 -20.50
CA GLU A 645 -1.64 12.35 -20.46
C GLU A 645 -2.03 12.79 -21.87
N GLU A 646 -1.05 12.96 -22.76
CA GLU A 646 -1.24 13.41 -24.13
C GLU A 646 -0.29 12.67 -25.08
N ALA A 647 -0.74 12.40 -26.29
CA ALA A 647 0.08 11.79 -27.34
C ALA A 647 -0.08 12.58 -28.66
N VAL A 648 1.03 13.05 -29.20
CA VAL A 648 1.09 13.88 -30.39
C VAL A 648 1.90 13.16 -31.48
N ALA A 649 1.30 12.89 -32.63
CA ALA A 649 2.02 12.36 -33.79
C ALA A 649 2.93 13.45 -34.35
N LEU A 650 4.24 13.18 -34.43
CA LEU A 650 5.22 14.13 -34.96
C LEU A 650 5.34 14.08 -36.49
N GLU A 651 4.98 12.94 -37.07
CA GLU A 651 5.07 12.69 -38.52
C GLU A 651 3.99 11.72 -38.99
N ASP A 652 3.74 11.67 -40.28
CA ASP A 652 2.86 10.66 -40.88
C ASP A 652 3.54 9.28 -40.94
N TRP A 653 2.72 8.25 -41.12
CA TRP A 653 3.20 6.90 -41.28
C TRP A 653 4.18 6.77 -42.48
N TRP A 654 5.32 6.23 -42.22
CA TRP A 654 6.32 5.88 -43.25
C TRP A 654 6.66 4.40 -43.20
N ARG A 655 7.22 3.88 -44.28
CA ARG A 655 7.58 2.47 -44.41
C ARG A 655 8.94 2.34 -45.06
N ASP A 656 9.83 1.55 -44.43
CA ASP A 656 11.12 1.19 -44.99
C ASP A 656 11.03 -0.21 -45.63
N GLY A 657 10.87 -0.25 -46.93
CA GLY A 657 10.78 -1.50 -47.69
C GLY A 657 9.60 -2.38 -47.31
N THR A 658 9.87 -3.59 -46.81
CA THR A 658 8.89 -4.59 -46.39
C THR A 658 8.53 -4.53 -44.89
N LYS A 659 9.18 -3.65 -44.13
CA LYS A 659 8.90 -3.50 -42.69
C LYS A 659 7.49 -3.00 -42.48
N LEU A 660 6.99 -3.14 -41.25
CA LEU A 660 5.73 -2.56 -40.82
C LEU A 660 5.80 -1.02 -40.88
N PRO A 661 4.67 -0.34 -41.17
CA PRO A 661 4.65 1.11 -41.12
C PRO A 661 5.00 1.62 -39.72
N GLU A 662 5.81 2.65 -39.63
CA GLU A 662 6.26 3.29 -38.41
C GLU A 662 5.92 4.79 -38.44
N ARG A 663 5.80 5.43 -37.29
CA ARG A 663 5.76 6.88 -37.13
C ARG A 663 6.25 7.27 -35.75
N ARG A 664 6.78 8.46 -35.62
CA ARG A 664 7.19 8.99 -34.32
C ARG A 664 6.02 9.65 -33.62
N VAL A 665 5.92 9.35 -32.32
CA VAL A 665 4.89 9.90 -31.46
C VAL A 665 5.56 10.50 -30.22
N LYS A 666 5.22 11.76 -29.91
CA LYS A 666 5.60 12.40 -28.65
C LYS A 666 4.53 12.09 -27.62
N LEU A 667 4.94 11.50 -26.54
CA LEU A 667 4.13 11.25 -25.35
C LEU A 667 4.45 12.33 -24.31
N ILE A 668 3.45 12.90 -23.68
CA ILE A 668 3.57 13.91 -22.62
C ILE A 668 2.86 13.35 -21.40
N GLY A 669 3.51 13.42 -20.24
CA GLY A 669 2.95 12.83 -19.02
C GLY A 669 3.86 12.92 -17.82
N THR A 670 3.81 11.93 -16.97
CA THR A 670 4.62 11.85 -15.74
C THR A 670 5.27 10.49 -15.59
N VAL A 671 6.55 10.49 -15.23
CA VAL A 671 7.29 9.28 -14.84
C VAL A 671 7.52 9.27 -13.34
N THR A 672 7.41 8.10 -12.72
CA THR A 672 7.70 7.97 -11.30
C THR A 672 9.20 8.15 -11.05
N ALA A 673 9.56 8.95 -10.05
CA ALA A 673 10.95 9.19 -9.67
C ALA A 673 11.68 7.87 -9.36
N GLY A 674 12.90 7.74 -9.89
CA GLY A 674 13.73 6.53 -9.78
C GLY A 674 13.38 5.42 -10.77
N SER A 675 12.56 5.71 -11.80
CA SER A 675 12.36 4.82 -12.95
C SER A 675 13.57 4.77 -13.84
N ASP A 676 13.83 3.60 -14.44
CA ASP A 676 14.92 3.37 -15.41
C ASP A 676 14.45 3.70 -16.83
N LEU A 677 13.90 4.90 -17.02
CA LEU A 677 13.51 5.40 -18.33
C LEU A 677 14.72 6.08 -18.98
N ARG A 678 15.18 5.53 -20.09
CA ARG A 678 16.34 6.05 -20.83
C ARG A 678 16.20 5.82 -22.32
N GLU A 679 16.88 6.62 -23.11
CA GLU A 679 16.97 6.44 -24.57
C GLU A 679 17.53 5.05 -24.93
N GLY A 680 16.95 4.43 -25.96
CA GLY A 680 17.27 3.06 -26.37
C GLY A 680 16.65 1.95 -25.52
N SER A 681 15.96 2.27 -24.42
CA SER A 681 15.24 1.25 -23.64
C SER A 681 13.93 0.84 -24.32
N ILE A 682 13.53 -0.42 -24.12
CA ILE A 682 12.26 -0.94 -24.65
C ILE A 682 11.22 -0.91 -23.55
N TRP A 683 10.11 -0.23 -23.81
CA TRP A 683 8.98 -0.14 -22.91
C TRP A 683 7.72 -0.69 -23.54
N PHE A 684 6.82 -1.29 -22.71
CA PHE A 684 5.56 -1.87 -23.18
C PHE A 684 4.45 -0.83 -23.13
N ARG A 685 3.74 -0.69 -24.26
CA ARG A 685 2.58 0.21 -24.36
C ARG A 685 1.34 -0.47 -23.84
N MET A 686 0.61 0.20 -22.96
CA MET A 686 -0.72 -0.22 -22.51
C MET A 686 -1.78 0.77 -22.99
N TYR A 687 -2.91 0.23 -23.40
CA TYR A 687 -4.04 1.01 -23.89
C TYR A 687 -5.24 0.80 -22.97
N GLU A 688 -5.92 1.89 -22.63
CA GLU A 688 -7.16 1.85 -21.86
C GLU A 688 -8.33 1.34 -22.71
N PRO A 689 -9.23 0.49 -22.15
CA PRO A 689 -10.48 0.13 -22.80
C PRO A 689 -11.42 1.38 -22.94
N PRO A 690 -12.32 1.41 -23.95
CA PRO A 690 -12.49 0.40 -24.99
C PRO A 690 -11.38 0.44 -26.04
N LEU A 691 -10.88 -0.74 -26.42
CA LEU A 691 -9.85 -0.83 -27.45
C LEU A 691 -10.45 -0.55 -28.83
N ARG A 692 -9.69 0.19 -29.68
CA ARG A 692 -10.10 0.41 -31.07
C ARG A 692 -10.10 -0.90 -31.87
N ALA A 693 -10.91 -0.92 -32.92
CA ALA A 693 -10.89 -2.01 -33.90
C ALA A 693 -9.44 -2.30 -34.38
N GLY A 694 -9.00 -3.54 -34.34
CA GLY A 694 -7.63 -3.95 -34.60
C GLY A 694 -6.78 -4.18 -33.36
N LEU A 695 -7.14 -3.61 -32.22
CA LEU A 695 -6.57 -3.95 -30.90
C LEU A 695 -7.54 -4.82 -30.07
N ALA A 696 -8.80 -4.88 -30.48
CA ALA A 696 -9.78 -5.73 -29.83
C ALA A 696 -9.37 -7.23 -29.92
N GLY A 697 -9.46 -7.96 -28.83
CA GLY A 697 -9.04 -9.35 -28.74
C GLY A 697 -7.54 -9.56 -28.48
N THR A 698 -6.75 -8.50 -28.40
CA THR A 698 -5.32 -8.57 -28.06
C THR A 698 -5.04 -8.26 -26.60
N GLY A 699 -6.08 -8.03 -25.80
CA GLY A 699 -5.95 -7.79 -24.36
C GLY A 699 -5.50 -9.04 -23.61
N ILE A 700 -4.82 -8.83 -22.49
CA ILE A 700 -4.33 -9.90 -21.61
C ILE A 700 -5.50 -10.32 -20.70
N ASN A 701 -5.78 -11.62 -20.64
CA ASN A 701 -6.79 -12.20 -19.74
C ASN A 701 -8.17 -11.50 -19.80
N GLY A 702 -8.59 -11.04 -20.97
CA GLY A 702 -9.91 -10.39 -21.12
C GLY A 702 -10.02 -8.99 -20.53
N THR A 703 -8.94 -8.41 -19.97
CA THR A 703 -8.97 -7.08 -19.33
C THR A 703 -9.23 -5.92 -20.30
N GLY A 704 -9.18 -6.19 -21.61
CA GLY A 704 -9.28 -5.16 -22.64
C GLY A 704 -8.07 -4.23 -22.73
N ARG A 705 -7.02 -4.43 -21.92
CA ARG A 705 -5.76 -3.70 -22.02
C ARG A 705 -4.74 -4.51 -22.79
N ASN A 706 -4.07 -3.87 -23.71
CA ASN A 706 -3.00 -4.47 -24.48
C ASN A 706 -1.64 -3.96 -23.98
N GLY A 707 -0.76 -4.86 -23.58
CA GLY A 707 0.58 -4.56 -23.11
C GLY A 707 1.68 -5.34 -23.85
N TRP A 708 1.39 -5.91 -25.01
CA TRP A 708 2.32 -6.75 -25.76
C TRP A 708 3.30 -5.99 -26.67
N PHE A 709 3.01 -4.73 -27.00
CA PHE A 709 3.83 -3.99 -27.94
C PHE A 709 4.98 -3.28 -27.24
N GLY A 710 6.17 -3.84 -27.36
CA GLY A 710 7.43 -3.17 -27.03
C GLY A 710 7.64 -1.97 -27.95
N THR A 711 8.16 -0.88 -27.39
CA THR A 711 8.49 0.34 -28.14
C THR A 711 9.79 0.90 -27.62
N GLU A 712 10.67 1.28 -28.53
CA GLU A 712 11.94 1.90 -28.20
C GLU A 712 11.72 3.38 -27.83
N VAL A 713 12.34 3.81 -26.75
CA VAL A 713 12.43 5.22 -26.34
C VAL A 713 13.51 5.89 -27.18
N LEU A 714 13.12 6.83 -28.04
CA LEU A 714 14.04 7.50 -28.95
C LEU A 714 14.65 8.75 -28.34
N GLU A 715 13.88 9.52 -27.57
CA GLU A 715 14.30 10.80 -26.99
C GLU A 715 13.54 11.08 -25.71
N LEU A 716 14.19 11.71 -24.75
CA LEU A 716 13.62 12.16 -23.48
C LEU A 716 13.72 13.69 -23.37
N GLY A 717 12.75 14.32 -22.74
CA GLY A 717 12.72 15.75 -22.51
C GLY A 717 11.71 16.18 -21.45
N GLU A 718 11.53 17.48 -21.32
CA GLU A 718 10.57 18.10 -20.42
C GLU A 718 9.87 19.25 -21.13
N GLU A 719 8.57 19.42 -20.93
CA GLU A 719 7.76 20.49 -21.50
C GLU A 719 6.71 20.92 -20.47
N ASP A 720 6.72 22.20 -20.11
CA ASP A 720 5.80 22.79 -19.14
C ASP A 720 5.76 22.03 -17.79
N GLY A 721 6.93 21.55 -17.32
CA GLY A 721 7.06 20.79 -16.07
C GLY A 721 6.50 19.37 -16.12
N ARG A 722 6.30 18.82 -17.33
CA ARG A 722 5.89 17.43 -17.58
C ARG A 722 6.97 16.69 -18.36
N ASP A 723 7.15 15.42 -18.05
CA ASP A 723 8.06 14.58 -18.79
C ASP A 723 7.57 14.34 -20.22
N THR A 724 8.50 14.30 -21.18
CA THR A 724 8.19 13.95 -22.57
C THR A 724 9.03 12.79 -23.04
N VAL A 725 8.41 11.90 -23.81
CA VAL A 725 9.06 10.72 -24.40
C VAL A 725 8.69 10.65 -25.87
N ILE A 726 9.69 10.55 -26.75
CA ILE A 726 9.45 10.25 -28.17
C ILE A 726 9.70 8.75 -28.38
N ILE A 727 8.72 8.12 -29.00
CA ILE A 727 8.74 6.69 -29.33
C ILE A 727 8.59 6.48 -30.82
#